data_87ce39bceae2d2e03e034bd35e95c8a5
#
_entry.id   87ce39bceae2d2e03e034bd35e95c8a5
#
_cell.length_a   1.000
_cell.length_b   1.000
_cell.length_c   1.000
_cell.angle_alpha   90.00
_cell.angle_beta   90.00
_cell.angle_gamma   90.00
#
_symmetry.space_group_name_H-M   'P 1'
#
loop_
_entity.id
_entity.type
_entity.pdbx_description
1 polymer ?
#
loop_
_entity_poly.entity_id
_entity_poly.type
_entity_poly.pdbx_seq_one_letter_code
_entity_poly.pdbx_strand_id
1 'polypeptide(L)'
;DLGDGARRTPNTRATDILLADGLVARPGNAWPSLGFDIGALAARFPGLLPAGFYYKTFMWPGWRWFEPAIRRAAGLGHAAGATTGADPDRYDELSLQVHTLVAGGGVAGLQAAIRAARDGHQVLLMEGQPRLGGWMAAQGDAGRARVAALAHEAKQAGVRVHTGCTVFGLYDHRLAVAVEAVGGGVRERLWKIRAQHTVVACGAFERPMLFPDNDRPGVMLASAVQRYAELYGVACGRRVLLAGACDSAYGVARALQAAGVEVAAIVDHRTEAAAPAPPGVPVHRASAIVAAHGGRAVTGATVIGHDGRTRHEIAADCIAVAGGWTPAVNLYSMAGGRLRWDERASMFVPASALPGISVVGACAGDLEAGEVPADNRPSAAALSALGRRPGKVFVDLQNDVADSDVALAARENYRSVEHLKRYTTLGMATDQGKTSNVNAIVLMGGHTQRTPPQVGTTKFRPPFKPVTINAIAGSRSGERIKPLRRMPGHDWHVARQGLFEEFGSWLRPAAYPRHGESLAQAAQREALQVRRTVGLFEGSPLGKIEVFGPDAADFLDLMYVGTMSTLPVGGARYGILIDENGVVFDDGIVARMAPDRFWVNTTSGGVERVALAFEEWLQCEYVRHRVLVTPVTSAWGNVTVSGPRAWALLEAAGLDAALAPCTMKHMTLREIEHAGTRMRVLRASFNGELGYEINLPAQQTQVLLERLWELGQDLDAVPCGIEALMVMRTEKGYLHVGGDTDGTTLPGDIGMDRGIAKKAANFVGRRSLLRPAALDPQRMQLVGLVPVDRRTKLPVGAHAVAPPGPPGPIEGFVTSSHHSPSLGLPVALAMLQRGRSRVGERITVHHLGTAFAAEVVATPFFDPQGERLHGRA
;
A
#
# COMPACT_ATOMS: atom_id res chain seq x y z
N ASP A 1 -7.35 -3.72 23.96
CA ASP A 1 -6.21 -2.82 23.95
C ASP A 1 -5.20 -3.22 25.03
N LEU A 2 -3.94 -3.32 24.66
CA LEU A 2 -2.85 -3.63 25.58
C LEU A 2 -1.89 -2.45 25.69
N GLY A 3 -1.34 -2.21 26.87
CA GLY A 3 -0.37 -1.13 27.07
C GLY A 3 0.32 -1.18 28.42
N ASP A 4 1.31 -0.32 28.62
CA ASP A 4 2.08 -0.13 29.83
C ASP A 4 1.74 1.18 30.57
N GLY A 5 0.54 1.70 30.34
CA GLY A 5 0.06 2.98 30.89
C GLY A 5 0.32 4.19 29.98
N ALA A 6 1.47 4.30 29.36
CA ALA A 6 1.82 5.39 28.44
C ALA A 6 1.57 5.02 26.97
N ARG A 7 1.68 3.74 26.63
CA ARG A 7 1.51 3.22 25.28
C ARG A 7 0.32 2.30 25.22
N ARG A 8 -0.44 2.42 24.14
CA ARG A 8 -1.65 1.63 23.95
C ARG A 8 -1.69 1.08 22.53
N THR A 9 -1.69 -0.25 22.40
CA THR A 9 -1.85 -0.93 21.12
C THR A 9 -3.26 -1.50 21.05
N PRO A 10 -4.12 -1.00 20.16
CA PRO A 10 -5.49 -1.51 20.01
C PRO A 10 -5.49 -2.86 19.27
N ASN A 11 -6.58 -3.60 19.44
CA ASN A 11 -6.86 -4.87 18.75
C ASN A 11 -5.74 -5.92 18.83
N THR A 12 -5.05 -5.97 19.96
CA THR A 12 -3.98 -6.94 20.17
C THR A 12 -4.53 -8.26 20.68
N ARG A 13 -4.07 -9.37 20.11
CA ARG A 13 -4.43 -10.71 20.59
C ARG A 13 -3.68 -11.02 21.88
N ALA A 14 -4.42 -11.44 22.90
CA ALA A 14 -3.83 -11.82 24.19
C ALA A 14 -2.84 -13.00 24.07
N THR A 15 -3.06 -13.91 23.13
CA THR A 15 -2.21 -15.10 22.91
C THR A 15 -0.92 -14.82 22.14
N ASP A 16 -0.74 -13.62 21.58
CA ASP A 16 0.43 -13.24 20.80
C ASP A 16 1.41 -12.36 21.58
N ILE A 17 1.12 -12.07 22.85
CA ILE A 17 1.93 -11.18 23.70
C ILE A 17 2.44 -11.94 24.91
N LEU A 18 3.75 -11.79 25.16
CA LEU A 18 4.35 -12.24 26.42
C LEU A 18 3.89 -11.33 27.55
N LEU A 19 3.48 -11.92 28.66
CA LEU A 19 3.16 -11.19 29.89
C LEU A 19 4.42 -10.50 30.40
N ALA A 20 4.28 -9.23 30.71
CA ALA A 20 5.31 -8.41 31.32
C ALA A 20 4.73 -7.67 32.52
N ASP A 21 5.60 -7.33 33.49
CA ASP A 21 5.20 -6.52 34.61
C ASP A 21 4.71 -5.14 34.17
N GLY A 22 3.62 -4.64 34.76
CA GLY A 22 2.99 -3.39 34.38
C GLY A 22 2.09 -3.43 33.13
N LEU A 23 1.92 -4.61 32.48
CA LEU A 23 1.03 -4.74 31.34
C LEU A 23 -0.45 -4.58 31.74
N VAL A 24 -1.13 -3.63 31.09
CA VAL A 24 -2.56 -3.33 31.33
C VAL A 24 -3.36 -3.74 30.09
N ALA A 25 -4.36 -4.61 30.30
CA ALA A 25 -5.33 -4.99 29.27
C ALA A 25 -6.66 -4.26 29.53
N ARG A 26 -7.22 -3.66 28.47
CA ARG A 26 -8.53 -2.98 28.55
C ARG A 26 -9.43 -3.48 27.43
N PRO A 27 -10.73 -3.73 27.72
CA PRO A 27 -11.69 -4.07 26.68
C PRO A 27 -11.89 -2.86 25.73
N GLY A 28 -12.06 -3.13 24.44
CA GLY A 28 -12.34 -2.10 23.45
C GLY A 28 -13.83 -1.83 23.24
N ASN A 29 -14.67 -2.84 23.52
CA ASN A 29 -16.10 -2.85 23.17
C ASN A 29 -17.06 -3.00 24.38
N ALA A 30 -16.56 -3.11 25.62
CA ALA A 30 -17.41 -3.14 26.81
C ALA A 30 -17.48 -1.75 27.46
N TRP A 31 -18.68 -1.27 27.80
CA TRP A 31 -18.88 0.02 28.45
C TRP A 31 -20.00 -0.05 29.49
N PRO A 32 -19.82 0.48 30.71
CA PRO A 32 -18.58 1.12 31.26
C PRO A 32 -17.49 0.13 31.67
N SER A 33 -17.79 -1.16 31.83
CA SER A 33 -16.82 -2.18 32.21
C SER A 33 -17.21 -3.58 31.73
N LEU A 34 -16.28 -4.54 31.77
CA LEU A 34 -16.58 -5.95 31.51
C LEU A 34 -17.58 -6.54 32.51
N GLY A 35 -17.62 -6.03 33.73
CA GLY A 35 -18.53 -6.49 34.79
C GLY A 35 -19.95 -5.97 34.63
N PHE A 36 -20.13 -4.85 33.97
CA PHE A 36 -21.41 -4.21 33.68
C PHE A 36 -21.33 -3.53 32.34
N ASP A 37 -21.75 -4.24 31.29
CA ASP A 37 -21.70 -3.78 29.89
C ASP A 37 -23.10 -3.45 29.40
N ILE A 38 -23.37 -2.15 29.20
CA ILE A 38 -24.65 -1.69 28.65
C ILE A 38 -24.80 -2.12 27.19
N GLY A 39 -23.68 -2.27 26.44
CA GLY A 39 -23.69 -2.74 25.07
C GLY A 39 -24.29 -4.15 24.93
N ALA A 40 -24.20 -4.97 25.96
CA ALA A 40 -24.80 -6.31 25.99
C ALA A 40 -26.34 -6.29 25.86
N LEU A 41 -27.00 -5.16 26.17
CA LEU A 41 -28.44 -5.00 25.96
C LEU A 41 -28.81 -5.07 24.47
N ALA A 42 -27.91 -4.65 23.57
CA ALA A 42 -28.12 -4.73 22.13
C ALA A 42 -28.26 -6.20 21.66
N ALA A 43 -27.64 -7.14 22.35
CA ALA A 43 -27.76 -8.57 22.06
C ALA A 43 -29.18 -9.13 22.27
N ARG A 44 -30.00 -8.44 23.06
CA ARG A 44 -31.43 -8.81 23.27
C ARG A 44 -32.32 -8.41 22.10
N PHE A 45 -31.81 -7.56 21.18
CA PHE A 45 -32.55 -7.06 20.02
C PHE A 45 -31.81 -7.42 18.72
N PRO A 46 -31.67 -8.71 18.38
CA PRO A 46 -30.87 -9.17 17.24
C PRO A 46 -31.38 -8.64 15.89
N GLY A 47 -32.66 -8.22 15.82
CA GLY A 47 -33.22 -7.63 14.61
C GLY A 47 -32.76 -6.20 14.28
N LEU A 48 -32.10 -5.49 15.24
CA LEU A 48 -31.58 -4.13 15.01
C LEU A 48 -30.27 -4.09 14.24
N LEU A 49 -29.46 -5.14 14.35
CA LEU A 49 -28.13 -5.23 13.75
C LEU A 49 -27.96 -6.52 12.94
N PRO A 50 -28.83 -6.82 11.95
CA PRO A 50 -28.64 -7.97 11.06
C PRO A 50 -27.49 -7.68 10.09
N ALA A 51 -27.00 -8.70 9.40
CA ALA A 51 -26.03 -8.51 8.31
C ALA A 51 -26.52 -7.42 7.34
N GLY A 52 -25.64 -6.52 6.98
CA GLY A 52 -25.99 -5.36 6.16
C GLY A 52 -26.79 -4.26 6.86
N PHE A 53 -26.83 -4.20 8.19
CA PHE A 53 -27.59 -3.21 8.95
C PHE A 53 -27.30 -1.75 8.54
N TYR A 54 -26.08 -1.45 8.15
CA TYR A 54 -25.68 -0.13 7.68
C TYR A 54 -26.28 0.27 6.33
N TYR A 55 -26.79 -0.69 5.55
CA TYR A 55 -27.59 -0.43 4.35
C TYR A 55 -29.10 -0.37 4.63
N LYS A 56 -29.57 -0.89 5.76
CA LYS A 56 -30.99 -1.16 6.00
C LYS A 56 -31.56 -0.34 7.14
N THR A 57 -30.82 -0.19 8.25
CA THR A 57 -31.37 0.34 9.51
C THR A 57 -31.00 1.80 9.75
N PHE A 58 -29.79 2.23 9.42
CA PHE A 58 -29.27 3.55 9.78
C PHE A 58 -29.11 4.50 8.57
N MET A 59 -30.05 4.43 7.63
CA MET A 59 -30.01 5.24 6.41
C MET A 59 -30.57 6.65 6.58
N TRP A 60 -31.49 6.85 7.53
CA TRP A 60 -32.10 8.16 7.75
C TRP A 60 -31.80 8.69 9.15
N PRO A 61 -31.42 9.97 9.33
CA PRO A 61 -31.19 11.00 8.31
C PRO A 61 -29.90 10.82 7.49
N GLY A 62 -28.99 9.93 7.88
CA GLY A 62 -27.78 9.58 7.13
C GLY A 62 -26.79 8.80 7.98
N TRP A 63 -26.04 7.91 7.35
CA TRP A 63 -25.05 7.04 7.98
C TRP A 63 -24.05 7.79 8.88
N ARG A 64 -23.58 8.96 8.44
CA ARG A 64 -22.62 9.79 9.18
C ARG A 64 -23.03 10.14 10.62
N TRP A 65 -24.32 10.10 10.93
CA TRP A 65 -24.83 10.40 12.28
C TRP A 65 -24.67 9.21 13.23
N PHE A 66 -24.71 8.01 12.70
CA PHE A 66 -24.67 6.76 13.48
C PHE A 66 -23.27 6.15 13.53
N GLU A 67 -22.47 6.37 12.47
CA GLU A 67 -21.17 5.76 12.29
C GLU A 67 -20.22 5.95 13.48
N PRO A 68 -20.06 7.14 14.07
CA PRO A 68 -19.13 7.32 15.20
C PRO A 68 -19.52 6.51 16.44
N ALA A 69 -20.83 6.36 16.69
CA ALA A 69 -21.34 5.57 17.83
C ALA A 69 -21.16 4.06 17.57
N ILE A 70 -21.46 3.61 16.36
CA ILE A 70 -21.31 2.21 15.97
C ILE A 70 -19.82 1.81 15.93
N ARG A 71 -18.96 2.65 15.40
CA ARG A 71 -17.50 2.43 15.42
C ARG A 71 -16.98 2.28 16.84
N ARG A 72 -17.42 3.14 17.76
CA ARG A 72 -17.05 3.05 19.17
C ARG A 72 -17.54 1.76 19.79
N ALA A 73 -18.78 1.37 19.55
CA ALA A 73 -19.36 0.13 20.04
C ALA A 73 -18.67 -1.11 19.46
N ALA A 74 -18.21 -1.07 18.22
CA ALA A 74 -17.45 -2.15 17.58
C ALA A 74 -16.05 -2.36 18.18
N GLY A 75 -15.55 -1.43 18.99
CA GLY A 75 -14.29 -1.59 19.71
C GLY A 75 -13.05 -1.66 18.83
N LEU A 76 -13.10 -1.05 17.62
CA LEU A 76 -11.97 -1.09 16.65
C LEU A 76 -10.74 -0.31 17.14
N GLY A 77 -10.83 0.41 18.27
CA GLY A 77 -9.76 1.22 18.81
C GLY A 77 -9.52 2.49 18.00
N HIS A 78 -8.53 3.24 18.43
CA HIS A 78 -8.06 4.44 17.74
C HIS A 78 -6.57 4.30 17.47
N ALA A 79 -6.13 4.73 16.30
CA ALA A 79 -4.70 4.89 16.06
C ALA A 79 -4.12 5.85 17.11
N ALA A 80 -2.90 5.59 17.55
CA ALA A 80 -2.21 6.51 18.44
C ALA A 80 -2.11 7.88 17.75
N GLY A 81 -2.47 8.95 18.47
CA GLY A 81 -2.26 10.31 17.99
C GLY A 81 -0.78 10.60 17.77
N ALA A 82 -0.48 11.71 17.09
CA ALA A 82 0.89 12.16 16.92
C ALA A 82 1.55 12.32 18.29
N THR A 83 2.60 11.55 18.52
CA THR A 83 3.44 11.68 19.72
C THR A 83 4.49 12.74 19.46
N THR A 84 4.70 13.62 20.44
CA THR A 84 5.71 14.70 20.35
C THR A 84 7.15 14.20 20.61
N GLY A 85 7.33 12.90 20.87
CA GLY A 85 8.62 12.28 21.16
C GLY A 85 9.02 11.20 20.16
N ALA A 86 10.29 10.86 20.15
CA ALA A 86 10.80 9.73 19.38
C ALA A 86 10.13 8.42 19.85
N ASP A 87 9.79 7.55 18.93
CA ASP A 87 9.32 6.20 19.22
C ASP A 87 10.45 5.45 19.94
N PRO A 88 10.23 4.98 21.20
CA PRO A 88 11.25 4.25 21.92
C PRO A 88 11.42 2.82 21.41
N ASP A 89 10.45 2.29 20.65
CA ASP A 89 10.55 0.98 20.04
C ASP A 89 11.42 1.07 18.77
N ARG A 90 12.34 0.14 18.64
CA ARG A 90 13.19 0.00 17.45
C ARG A 90 12.72 -1.18 16.63
N TYR A 91 12.74 -0.98 15.33
CA TYR A 91 12.41 -1.98 14.34
C TYR A 91 13.54 -2.09 13.34
N ASP A 92 13.86 -3.30 12.92
CA ASP A 92 14.87 -3.51 11.90
C ASP A 92 14.38 -4.43 10.77
N GLU A 93 15.16 -4.52 9.73
CA GLU A 93 14.85 -5.27 8.54
C GLU A 93 16.11 -6.01 8.10
N LEU A 94 15.97 -7.31 7.82
CA LEU A 94 17.03 -8.15 7.28
C LEU A 94 16.59 -8.80 5.97
N SER A 95 17.49 -8.75 5.00
CA SER A 95 17.35 -9.48 3.74
C SER A 95 18.28 -10.69 3.75
N LEU A 96 17.78 -11.84 3.33
CA LEU A 96 18.51 -13.09 3.34
C LEU A 96 18.19 -13.90 2.08
N GLN A 97 19.19 -14.60 1.59
CA GLN A 97 19.04 -15.60 0.54
C GLN A 97 19.42 -16.98 1.10
N VAL A 98 18.59 -17.98 0.86
CA VAL A 98 18.82 -19.36 1.29
C VAL A 98 18.40 -20.36 0.22
N HIS A 99 18.91 -21.57 0.28
CA HIS A 99 18.41 -22.62 -0.62
C HIS A 99 17.00 -23.06 -0.19
N THR A 100 16.81 -23.42 1.09
CA THR A 100 15.55 -23.94 1.60
C THR A 100 15.07 -23.16 2.80
N LEU A 101 13.85 -22.61 2.70
CA LEU A 101 13.09 -22.05 3.82
C LEU A 101 12.03 -23.07 4.26
N VAL A 102 11.98 -23.38 5.54
CA VAL A 102 10.91 -24.19 6.14
C VAL A 102 10.05 -23.29 7.03
N ALA A 103 8.78 -23.12 6.69
CA ALA A 103 7.80 -22.37 7.44
C ALA A 103 6.98 -23.31 8.35
N GLY A 104 7.33 -23.34 9.63
CA GLY A 104 6.73 -24.16 10.68
C GLY A 104 7.69 -25.20 11.24
N GLY A 105 7.85 -25.18 12.57
CA GLY A 105 8.78 -26.03 13.34
C GLY A 105 8.11 -27.23 14.03
N GLY A 106 6.98 -27.70 13.49
CA GLY A 106 6.38 -28.98 13.90
C GLY A 106 7.19 -30.20 13.44
N VAL A 107 6.74 -31.41 13.78
CA VAL A 107 7.44 -32.64 13.41
C VAL A 107 7.72 -32.73 11.91
N ALA A 108 6.72 -32.48 11.07
CA ALA A 108 6.88 -32.55 9.62
C ALA A 108 7.87 -31.52 9.09
N GLY A 109 7.86 -30.30 9.63
CA GLY A 109 8.80 -29.23 9.27
C GLY A 109 10.23 -29.55 9.70
N LEU A 110 10.44 -30.06 10.93
CA LEU A 110 11.75 -30.49 11.42
C LEU A 110 12.31 -31.62 10.55
N GLN A 111 11.50 -32.63 10.23
CA GLN A 111 11.92 -33.72 9.37
C GLN A 111 12.27 -33.28 7.95
N ALA A 112 11.49 -32.33 7.39
CA ALA A 112 11.78 -31.76 6.09
C ALA A 112 13.07 -30.93 6.10
N ALA A 113 13.30 -30.14 7.16
CA ALA A 113 14.52 -29.37 7.33
C ALA A 113 15.76 -30.27 7.46
N ILE A 114 15.67 -31.33 8.25
CA ILE A 114 16.77 -32.30 8.42
C ILE A 114 17.11 -32.98 7.08
N ARG A 115 16.09 -33.41 6.34
CA ARG A 115 16.32 -34.04 5.01
C ARG A 115 17.05 -33.05 4.08
N ALA A 116 16.53 -31.83 3.93
CA ALA A 116 17.14 -30.83 3.06
C ALA A 116 18.59 -30.47 3.47
N ALA A 117 18.85 -30.42 4.77
CA ALA A 117 20.21 -30.16 5.28
C ALA A 117 21.16 -31.34 5.00
N ARG A 118 20.70 -32.60 5.11
CA ARG A 118 21.46 -33.81 4.75
C ARG A 118 21.76 -33.91 3.26
N ASP A 119 20.87 -33.38 2.43
CA ASP A 119 21.09 -33.23 0.99
C ASP A 119 22.10 -32.11 0.64
N GLY A 120 22.71 -31.47 1.63
CA GLY A 120 23.75 -30.46 1.46
C GLY A 120 23.23 -29.05 1.27
N HIS A 121 21.95 -28.79 1.50
CA HIS A 121 21.36 -27.48 1.27
C HIS A 121 21.48 -26.58 2.52
N GLN A 122 21.59 -25.26 2.29
CA GLN A 122 21.41 -24.27 3.34
C GLN A 122 19.94 -24.18 3.73
N VAL A 123 19.64 -24.51 4.99
CA VAL A 123 18.26 -24.56 5.49
C VAL A 123 18.04 -23.52 6.59
N LEU A 124 16.95 -22.75 6.42
CA LEU A 124 16.40 -21.86 7.42
C LEU A 124 15.01 -22.36 7.83
N LEU A 125 14.83 -22.65 9.11
CA LEU A 125 13.53 -23.00 9.68
C LEU A 125 13.00 -21.87 10.54
N MET A 126 11.78 -21.41 10.26
CA MET A 126 11.08 -20.38 11.01
C MET A 126 9.83 -20.95 11.68
N GLU A 127 9.74 -20.75 13.01
CA GLU A 127 8.62 -21.18 13.83
C GLU A 127 7.97 -19.97 14.51
N GLY A 128 6.66 -19.81 14.33
CA GLY A 128 5.91 -18.68 14.89
C GLY A 128 5.73 -18.73 16.41
N GLN A 129 5.86 -19.90 17.02
CA GLN A 129 5.80 -20.06 18.48
C GLN A 129 7.21 -19.94 19.08
N PRO A 130 7.31 -19.61 20.39
CA PRO A 130 8.62 -19.57 21.06
C PRO A 130 9.28 -20.92 21.23
N ARG A 131 8.57 -22.01 20.91
CA ARG A 131 9.02 -23.41 21.06
C ARG A 131 8.76 -24.19 19.78
N LEU A 132 9.67 -25.10 19.46
CA LEU A 132 9.51 -26.09 18.39
C LEU A 132 8.52 -27.20 18.81
N GLY A 133 8.04 -27.96 17.81
CA GLY A 133 7.28 -29.18 17.99
C GLY A 133 5.80 -29.08 17.63
N GLY A 134 5.25 -27.86 17.50
CA GLY A 134 3.85 -27.68 17.14
C GLY A 134 2.89 -28.40 18.09
N TRP A 135 1.98 -29.20 17.51
CA TRP A 135 1.02 -30.02 18.28
C TRP A 135 1.70 -31.12 19.14
N MET A 136 2.78 -31.72 18.62
CA MET A 136 3.48 -32.81 19.31
C MET A 136 4.06 -32.37 20.68
N ALA A 137 4.44 -31.09 20.81
CA ALA A 137 4.94 -30.56 22.09
C ALA A 137 3.92 -30.64 23.22
N ALA A 138 2.62 -30.68 22.90
CA ALA A 138 1.52 -30.80 23.85
C ALA A 138 1.02 -32.26 24.03
N GLN A 139 1.80 -33.29 23.61
CA GLN A 139 1.47 -34.69 23.70
C GLN A 139 2.26 -35.39 24.83
N GLY A 140 2.24 -34.81 26.03
CA GLY A 140 2.91 -35.34 27.20
C GLY A 140 4.45 -35.44 27.05
N ASP A 141 5.08 -36.20 27.97
CA ASP A 141 6.55 -36.34 27.99
C ASP A 141 7.10 -37.07 26.76
N ALA A 142 6.42 -38.06 26.25
CA ALA A 142 6.84 -38.76 25.02
C ALA A 142 6.86 -37.84 23.80
N GLY A 143 5.85 -36.98 23.67
CA GLY A 143 5.81 -35.98 22.61
C GLY A 143 6.93 -34.96 22.74
N ARG A 144 7.18 -34.49 23.96
CA ARG A 144 8.28 -33.54 24.25
C ARG A 144 9.66 -34.17 23.95
N ALA A 145 9.86 -35.44 24.35
CA ALA A 145 11.10 -36.16 24.07
C ALA A 145 11.34 -36.32 22.57
N ARG A 146 10.32 -36.66 21.80
CA ARG A 146 10.40 -36.76 20.32
C ARG A 146 10.77 -35.43 19.69
N VAL A 147 10.16 -34.32 20.12
CA VAL A 147 10.49 -32.98 19.65
C VAL A 147 11.94 -32.63 19.97
N ALA A 148 12.39 -32.89 21.18
CA ALA A 148 13.76 -32.62 21.61
C ALA A 148 14.79 -33.40 20.75
N ALA A 149 14.52 -34.67 20.46
CA ALA A 149 15.36 -35.50 19.60
C ALA A 149 15.46 -34.89 18.17
N LEU A 150 14.33 -34.53 17.57
CA LEU A 150 14.31 -33.90 16.22
C LEU A 150 14.98 -32.52 16.21
N ALA A 151 14.80 -31.72 17.24
CA ALA A 151 15.45 -30.41 17.35
C ALA A 151 16.99 -30.57 17.46
N HIS A 152 17.45 -31.56 18.22
CA HIS A 152 18.86 -31.91 18.33
C HIS A 152 19.44 -32.34 16.98
N GLU A 153 18.76 -33.25 16.29
CA GLU A 153 19.14 -33.74 14.97
C GLU A 153 19.20 -32.61 13.93
N ALA A 154 18.22 -31.70 13.93
CA ALA A 154 18.20 -30.53 13.05
C ALA A 154 19.42 -29.61 13.30
N LYS A 155 19.78 -29.40 14.56
CA LYS A 155 20.97 -28.66 14.96
C LYS A 155 22.26 -29.31 14.46
N GLN A 156 22.37 -30.64 14.64
CA GLN A 156 23.51 -31.42 14.16
C GLN A 156 23.64 -31.36 12.63
N ALA A 157 22.53 -31.36 11.92
CA ALA A 157 22.49 -31.24 10.46
C ALA A 157 22.78 -29.80 9.96
N GLY A 158 22.98 -28.83 10.84
CA GLY A 158 23.30 -27.45 10.47
C GLY A 158 22.10 -26.59 10.09
N VAL A 159 20.88 -27.01 10.47
CA VAL A 159 19.65 -26.20 10.24
C VAL A 159 19.68 -24.93 11.10
N ARG A 160 19.56 -23.77 10.48
CA ARG A 160 19.36 -22.50 11.19
C ARG A 160 17.89 -22.39 11.62
N VAL A 161 17.67 -22.21 12.92
CA VAL A 161 16.31 -22.19 13.52
C VAL A 161 16.04 -20.82 14.14
N HIS A 162 14.90 -20.22 13.79
CA HIS A 162 14.35 -19.03 14.43
C HIS A 162 12.96 -19.35 14.99
N THR A 163 12.80 -19.22 16.28
CA THR A 163 11.50 -19.31 16.98
C THR A 163 10.95 -17.91 17.27
N GLY A 164 9.65 -17.78 17.53
CA GLY A 164 9.00 -16.48 17.63
C GLY A 164 8.98 -15.70 16.31
N CYS A 165 9.23 -16.43 15.21
CA CYS A 165 9.36 -15.85 13.87
C CYS A 165 8.31 -16.45 12.93
N THR A 166 7.33 -15.64 12.53
CA THR A 166 6.20 -16.07 11.70
C THR A 166 6.37 -15.66 10.26
N VAL A 167 6.43 -16.63 9.36
CA VAL A 167 6.28 -16.38 7.92
C VAL A 167 4.82 -16.04 7.65
N PHE A 168 4.53 -14.82 7.23
CA PHE A 168 3.17 -14.33 7.06
C PHE A 168 2.74 -14.11 5.60
N GLY A 169 3.67 -14.19 4.66
CA GLY A 169 3.38 -14.03 3.25
C GLY A 169 4.41 -14.68 2.33
N LEU A 170 3.92 -15.19 1.21
CA LEU A 170 4.72 -15.59 0.06
C LEU A 170 4.31 -14.75 -1.14
N TYR A 171 5.28 -14.20 -1.85
CA TYR A 171 5.12 -13.25 -2.95
C TYR A 171 5.85 -13.73 -4.20
N ASP A 172 5.69 -12.99 -5.27
CA ASP A 172 6.37 -13.26 -6.54
C ASP A 172 7.90 -13.33 -6.38
N HIS A 173 8.54 -13.97 -7.35
CA HIS A 173 9.99 -14.16 -7.39
C HIS A 173 10.55 -14.86 -6.14
N ARG A 174 9.79 -15.80 -5.56
CA ARG A 174 10.17 -16.63 -4.40
C ARG A 174 10.52 -15.82 -3.15
N LEU A 175 9.86 -14.68 -2.99
CA LEU A 175 10.02 -13.84 -1.80
C LEU A 175 9.10 -14.34 -0.69
N ALA A 176 9.68 -14.75 0.43
CA ALA A 176 8.97 -14.97 1.69
C ALA A 176 9.22 -13.78 2.62
N VAL A 177 8.20 -13.39 3.36
CA VAL A 177 8.32 -12.33 4.36
C VAL A 177 7.87 -12.87 5.71
N ALA A 178 8.69 -12.62 6.75
CA ALA A 178 8.41 -13.04 8.11
C ALA A 178 8.63 -11.90 9.10
N VAL A 179 7.94 -11.99 10.24
CA VAL A 179 8.13 -11.09 11.37
C VAL A 179 8.59 -11.88 12.59
N GLU A 180 9.63 -11.40 13.23
CA GLU A 180 10.24 -11.98 14.44
C GLU A 180 10.06 -11.01 15.60
N ALA A 181 9.61 -11.52 16.74
CA ALA A 181 9.65 -10.82 18.03
C ALA A 181 11.05 -11.02 18.63
N VAL A 182 11.88 -9.97 18.62
CA VAL A 182 13.31 -10.10 18.95
C VAL A 182 13.58 -9.89 20.43
N GLY A 183 13.07 -8.79 20.99
CA GLY A 183 13.42 -8.35 22.34
C GLY A 183 14.77 -7.61 22.41
N GLY A 184 15.18 -7.18 23.62
CA GLY A 184 16.52 -6.61 23.81
C GLY A 184 16.83 -5.30 23.08
N GLY A 185 15.82 -4.44 22.89
CA GLY A 185 15.98 -3.12 22.25
C GLY A 185 15.52 -3.05 20.80
N VAL A 186 15.27 -4.19 20.15
CA VAL A 186 14.52 -4.30 18.88
C VAL A 186 13.22 -5.02 19.20
N ARG A 187 12.10 -4.35 18.98
CA ARG A 187 10.79 -4.94 19.27
C ARG A 187 10.43 -6.02 18.28
N GLU A 188 10.52 -5.71 17.00
CA GLU A 188 10.21 -6.63 15.90
C GLU A 188 11.20 -6.44 14.76
N ARG A 189 11.45 -7.55 14.07
CA ARG A 189 12.32 -7.61 12.89
C ARG A 189 11.56 -8.17 11.70
N LEU A 190 11.65 -7.46 10.58
CA LEU A 190 11.13 -7.94 9.30
C LEU A 190 12.21 -8.71 8.55
N TRP A 191 11.90 -9.94 8.17
CA TRP A 191 12.75 -10.75 7.32
C TRP A 191 12.22 -10.76 5.89
N LYS A 192 13.05 -10.44 4.93
CA LYS A 192 12.82 -10.61 3.49
C LYS A 192 13.72 -11.72 2.99
N ILE A 193 13.13 -12.86 2.64
CA ILE A 193 13.88 -14.09 2.37
C ILE A 193 13.62 -14.51 0.94
N ARG A 194 14.69 -14.60 0.15
CA ARG A 194 14.68 -15.25 -1.16
C ARG A 194 15.10 -16.69 -0.98
N ALA A 195 14.18 -17.65 -1.19
CA ALA A 195 14.43 -19.07 -1.07
C ALA A 195 14.28 -19.76 -2.41
N GLN A 196 15.23 -20.61 -2.80
CA GLN A 196 15.08 -21.45 -4.00
C GLN A 196 13.94 -22.43 -3.83
N HIS A 197 13.78 -22.97 -2.61
CA HIS A 197 12.70 -23.89 -2.24
C HIS A 197 12.06 -23.46 -0.91
N THR A 198 10.74 -23.43 -0.84
CA THR A 198 9.98 -23.16 0.40
C THR A 198 9.15 -24.36 0.76
N VAL A 199 9.35 -24.87 1.97
CA VAL A 199 8.54 -25.93 2.56
C VAL A 199 7.51 -25.32 3.48
N VAL A 200 6.23 -25.47 3.15
CA VAL A 200 5.10 -25.01 3.98
C VAL A 200 4.69 -26.16 4.92
N ALA A 201 4.97 -25.99 6.22
CA ALA A 201 4.75 -26.97 7.27
C ALA A 201 3.94 -26.39 8.44
N CYS A 202 2.97 -25.51 8.11
CA CYS A 202 2.22 -24.69 9.08
C CYS A 202 1.17 -25.48 9.89
N GLY A 203 1.01 -26.77 9.65
CA GLY A 203 0.09 -27.63 10.40
C GLY A 203 -1.38 -27.42 10.02
N ALA A 204 -2.28 -27.55 11.00
CA ALA A 204 -3.71 -27.38 10.84
C ALA A 204 -4.31 -26.62 12.03
N PHE A 205 -5.49 -26.03 11.82
CA PHE A 205 -6.29 -25.37 12.85
C PHE A 205 -7.45 -26.26 13.25
N GLU A 206 -7.69 -26.39 14.56
CA GLU A 206 -8.90 -27.04 15.06
C GLU A 206 -10.13 -26.17 14.80
N ARG A 207 -11.23 -26.78 14.39
CA ARG A 207 -12.50 -26.09 14.13
C ARG A 207 -13.37 -26.06 15.39
N PRO A 208 -14.04 -24.94 15.69
CA PRO A 208 -15.05 -24.91 16.75
C PRO A 208 -16.29 -25.71 16.31
N MET A 209 -17.04 -26.19 17.29
CA MET A 209 -18.38 -26.72 17.08
C MET A 209 -19.40 -25.61 17.18
N LEU A 210 -20.48 -25.73 16.39
CA LEU A 210 -21.54 -24.74 16.32
C LEU A 210 -22.75 -25.22 17.14
N PHE A 211 -23.12 -24.45 18.17
CA PHE A 211 -24.28 -24.69 19.02
C PHE A 211 -24.72 -23.37 19.64
N PRO A 212 -25.99 -23.25 20.14
CA PRO A 212 -26.46 -22.03 20.76
C PRO A 212 -25.58 -21.58 21.93
N ASP A 213 -25.30 -20.28 21.99
CA ASP A 213 -24.48 -19.62 23.00
C ASP A 213 -23.02 -20.13 23.07
N ASN A 214 -22.47 -20.51 21.91
CA ASN A 214 -21.09 -20.98 21.78
C ASN A 214 -20.02 -19.88 21.93
N ASP A 215 -20.42 -18.64 22.12
CA ASP A 215 -19.56 -17.48 22.42
C ASP A 215 -19.33 -17.29 23.91
N ARG A 216 -19.99 -18.09 24.75
CA ARG A 216 -19.91 -17.96 26.22
C ARG A 216 -18.49 -18.20 26.72
N PRO A 217 -17.95 -17.32 27.62
CA PRO A 217 -16.64 -17.52 28.21
C PRO A 217 -16.56 -18.88 28.94
N GLY A 218 -15.52 -19.65 28.60
CA GLY A 218 -15.35 -21.04 29.04
C GLY A 218 -15.65 -22.06 27.91
N VAL A 219 -16.18 -21.61 26.76
CA VAL A 219 -16.19 -22.43 25.54
C VAL A 219 -14.86 -22.22 24.83
N MET A 220 -14.07 -23.27 24.65
CA MET A 220 -12.71 -23.24 24.13
C MET A 220 -12.46 -24.39 23.15
N LEU A 221 -11.48 -24.22 22.26
CA LEU A 221 -11.00 -25.34 21.45
C LEU A 221 -10.34 -26.39 22.35
N ALA A 222 -10.60 -27.67 22.10
CA ALA A 222 -10.06 -28.78 22.90
C ALA A 222 -8.53 -28.80 22.84
N SER A 223 -7.95 -28.54 21.68
CA SER A 223 -6.49 -28.41 21.51
C SER A 223 -5.90 -27.28 22.33
N ALA A 224 -6.63 -26.17 22.52
CA ALA A 224 -6.17 -25.06 23.36
C ALA A 224 -6.19 -25.46 24.83
N VAL A 225 -7.27 -26.10 25.30
CA VAL A 225 -7.38 -26.60 26.69
C VAL A 225 -6.24 -27.57 27.02
N GLN A 226 -5.95 -28.49 26.09
CA GLN A 226 -4.83 -29.43 26.27
C GLN A 226 -3.47 -28.69 26.31
N ARG A 227 -3.24 -27.74 25.43
CA ARG A 227 -2.00 -26.96 25.42
C ARG A 227 -1.78 -26.15 26.68
N TYR A 228 -2.84 -25.58 27.26
CA TYR A 228 -2.73 -24.86 28.53
C TYR A 228 -2.36 -25.81 29.65
N ALA A 229 -2.95 -26.99 29.71
CA ALA A 229 -2.62 -27.99 30.72
C ALA A 229 -1.19 -28.54 30.55
N GLU A 230 -0.83 -28.98 29.35
CA GLU A 230 0.43 -29.70 29.10
C GLU A 230 1.68 -28.80 29.02
N LEU A 231 1.55 -27.59 28.45
CA LEU A 231 2.70 -26.69 28.24
C LEU A 231 2.86 -25.62 29.31
N TYR A 232 1.76 -25.27 29.99
CA TYR A 232 1.76 -24.15 30.94
C TYR A 232 1.28 -24.55 32.35
N GLY A 233 0.82 -25.78 32.55
CA GLY A 233 0.31 -26.23 33.85
C GLY A 233 -0.97 -25.51 34.29
N VAL A 234 -1.77 -25.02 33.34
CA VAL A 234 -2.98 -24.24 33.60
C VAL A 234 -4.23 -25.05 33.25
N ALA A 235 -5.08 -25.32 34.23
CA ALA A 235 -6.40 -25.86 34.04
C ALA A 235 -7.39 -24.78 33.61
N CYS A 236 -7.98 -24.91 32.40
CA CYS A 236 -8.98 -23.95 31.89
C CYS A 236 -10.35 -24.09 32.56
N GLY A 237 -10.56 -25.16 33.32
CA GLY A 237 -11.71 -25.44 34.14
C GLY A 237 -11.38 -26.62 35.08
N ARG A 238 -12.11 -26.76 36.18
CA ARG A 238 -11.97 -27.87 37.11
C ARG A 238 -12.72 -29.09 36.63
N ARG A 239 -13.84 -28.87 35.92
CA ARG A 239 -14.73 -29.88 35.40
C ARG A 239 -15.03 -29.61 33.94
N VAL A 240 -14.35 -30.29 33.02
CA VAL A 240 -14.39 -30.04 31.56
C VAL A 240 -15.37 -30.99 30.90
N LEU A 241 -16.33 -30.44 30.15
CA LEU A 241 -17.14 -31.16 29.17
C LEU A 241 -16.44 -31.12 27.79
N LEU A 242 -16.17 -32.28 27.22
CA LEU A 242 -15.65 -32.39 25.88
C LEU A 242 -16.79 -32.60 24.90
N ALA A 243 -16.78 -31.85 23.80
CA ALA A 243 -17.70 -32.05 22.70
C ALA A 243 -16.92 -32.20 21.39
N GLY A 244 -17.14 -33.30 20.67
CA GLY A 244 -16.33 -33.61 19.51
C GLY A 244 -17.12 -34.21 18.35
N ALA A 245 -16.56 -34.05 17.18
CA ALA A 245 -16.91 -34.72 15.94
C ALA A 245 -15.70 -35.52 15.42
N CYS A 246 -14.69 -35.76 16.28
CA CYS A 246 -13.46 -36.41 15.89
C CYS A 246 -12.75 -37.04 17.09
N ASP A 247 -11.81 -37.95 16.87
CA ASP A 247 -11.13 -38.74 17.93
C ASP A 247 -10.16 -37.92 18.76
N SER A 248 -9.75 -36.74 18.31
CA SER A 248 -8.91 -35.85 19.10
C SER A 248 -9.53 -35.49 20.46
N ALA A 249 -10.88 -35.46 20.56
CA ALA A 249 -11.58 -35.24 21.83
C ALA A 249 -11.23 -36.29 22.87
N TYR A 250 -11.08 -37.54 22.47
CA TYR A 250 -10.72 -38.62 23.34
C TYR A 250 -9.25 -38.57 23.80
N GLY A 251 -8.36 -38.12 22.90
CA GLY A 251 -6.95 -37.85 23.25
C GLY A 251 -6.83 -36.75 24.29
N VAL A 252 -7.57 -35.65 24.07
CA VAL A 252 -7.62 -34.51 25.02
C VAL A 252 -8.18 -34.94 26.35
N ALA A 253 -9.23 -35.79 26.39
CA ALA A 253 -9.80 -36.29 27.64
C ALA A 253 -8.75 -37.07 28.46
N ARG A 254 -7.97 -37.95 27.81
CA ARG A 254 -6.89 -38.68 28.48
C ARG A 254 -5.80 -37.77 29.02
N ALA A 255 -5.42 -36.76 28.24
CA ALA A 255 -4.41 -35.79 28.67
C ALA A 255 -4.88 -34.94 29.87
N LEU A 256 -6.13 -34.52 29.88
CA LEU A 256 -6.70 -33.76 30.99
C LEU A 256 -6.80 -34.63 32.25
N GLN A 257 -7.23 -35.90 32.16
CA GLN A 257 -7.23 -36.83 33.31
C GLN A 257 -5.81 -37.04 33.87
N ALA A 258 -4.83 -37.23 32.97
CA ALA A 258 -3.42 -37.34 33.39
C ALA A 258 -2.90 -36.06 34.10
N ALA A 259 -3.41 -34.92 33.73
CA ALA A 259 -3.12 -33.61 34.35
C ALA A 259 -3.95 -33.35 35.62
N GLY A 260 -4.80 -34.30 36.07
CA GLY A 260 -5.63 -34.17 37.28
C GLY A 260 -6.88 -33.30 37.08
N VAL A 261 -7.31 -33.03 35.86
CA VAL A 261 -8.52 -32.29 35.54
C VAL A 261 -9.70 -33.27 35.37
N GLU A 262 -10.83 -32.97 36.03
CA GLU A 262 -12.04 -33.80 35.90
C GLU A 262 -12.65 -33.67 34.50
N VAL A 263 -12.86 -34.78 33.81
CA VAL A 263 -13.62 -34.82 32.56
C VAL A 263 -15.03 -35.27 32.88
N ALA A 264 -15.98 -34.31 32.77
CA ALA A 264 -17.38 -34.56 33.13
C ALA A 264 -18.06 -35.56 32.19
N ALA A 265 -17.83 -35.45 30.90
CA ALA A 265 -18.29 -36.38 29.87
C ALA A 265 -17.63 -36.05 28.52
N ILE A 266 -17.79 -36.98 27.57
CA ILE A 266 -17.54 -36.74 26.15
C ILE A 266 -18.89 -36.79 25.40
N VAL A 267 -19.25 -35.73 24.70
CA VAL A 267 -20.38 -35.67 23.76
C VAL A 267 -19.83 -35.88 22.37
N ASP A 268 -20.03 -37.05 21.82
CA ASP A 268 -19.58 -37.35 20.44
C ASP A 268 -20.77 -37.30 19.49
N HIS A 269 -20.63 -36.40 18.49
CA HIS A 269 -21.64 -36.25 17.47
C HIS A 269 -21.78 -37.50 16.58
N ARG A 270 -20.76 -38.34 16.48
CA ARG A 270 -20.75 -39.55 15.67
C ARG A 270 -21.43 -40.72 16.40
N THR A 271 -21.95 -41.67 15.65
CA THR A 271 -22.48 -42.93 16.17
C THR A 271 -21.38 -43.87 16.65
N GLU A 272 -20.21 -43.83 15.99
CA GLU A 272 -19.04 -44.61 16.26
C GLU A 272 -17.79 -43.75 16.38
N ALA A 273 -16.87 -44.13 17.19
CA ALA A 273 -15.56 -43.56 17.36
C ALA A 273 -14.49 -44.67 17.29
N ALA A 274 -13.37 -44.39 16.61
CA ALA A 274 -12.27 -45.33 16.54
C ALA A 274 -11.45 -45.36 17.84
N ALA A 275 -11.37 -44.20 18.54
CA ALA A 275 -10.65 -44.11 19.78
C ALA A 275 -11.43 -44.74 20.95
N PRO A 276 -10.78 -45.49 21.84
CA PRO A 276 -11.40 -46.05 23.04
C PRO A 276 -11.76 -44.93 24.05
N ALA A 277 -12.87 -45.12 24.75
CA ALA A 277 -13.27 -44.19 25.82
C ALA A 277 -12.24 -44.17 26.94
N PRO A 278 -11.89 -42.99 27.49
CA PRO A 278 -11.05 -42.93 28.72
C PRO A 278 -11.75 -43.63 29.88
N PRO A 279 -11.01 -44.28 30.79
CA PRO A 279 -11.61 -44.96 31.93
C PRO A 279 -12.42 -44.00 32.79
N GLY A 280 -13.64 -44.41 33.19
CA GLY A 280 -14.51 -43.66 34.10
C GLY A 280 -15.16 -42.40 33.50
N VAL A 281 -14.98 -42.11 32.22
CA VAL A 281 -15.61 -40.93 31.56
C VAL A 281 -16.88 -41.38 30.82
N PRO A 282 -18.05 -40.84 31.16
CA PRO A 282 -19.27 -41.06 30.40
C PRO A 282 -19.14 -40.57 28.95
N VAL A 283 -19.62 -41.37 28.00
CA VAL A 283 -19.61 -40.98 26.55
C VAL A 283 -21.03 -41.01 26.00
N HIS A 284 -21.49 -39.85 25.57
CA HIS A 284 -22.78 -39.67 24.91
C HIS A 284 -22.55 -39.61 23.38
N ARG A 285 -22.70 -40.73 22.69
CA ARG A 285 -22.56 -40.88 21.24
C ARG A 285 -23.87 -40.45 20.54
N ALA A 286 -23.76 -40.16 19.24
CA ALA A 286 -24.90 -39.66 18.45
C ALA A 286 -25.65 -38.54 19.20
N SER A 287 -24.89 -37.64 19.79
CA SER A 287 -25.43 -36.58 20.67
C SER A 287 -24.78 -35.25 20.35
N ALA A 288 -25.47 -34.14 20.63
CA ALA A 288 -24.97 -32.81 20.42
C ALA A 288 -25.32 -31.86 21.58
N ILE A 289 -24.48 -30.88 21.82
CA ILE A 289 -24.80 -29.74 22.67
C ILE A 289 -25.85 -28.87 21.98
N VAL A 290 -26.93 -28.55 22.70
CA VAL A 290 -28.01 -27.70 22.18
C VAL A 290 -28.20 -26.40 22.93
N ALA A 291 -27.53 -26.23 24.07
CA ALA A 291 -27.43 -24.98 24.81
C ALA A 291 -26.22 -25.03 25.76
N ALA A 292 -25.44 -24.00 25.83
CA ALA A 292 -24.46 -23.75 26.88
C ALA A 292 -25.12 -22.89 27.97
N HIS A 293 -24.96 -23.33 29.23
CA HIS A 293 -25.54 -22.67 30.41
C HIS A 293 -24.54 -21.73 31.07
N GLY A 294 -25.08 -20.74 31.76
CA GLY A 294 -24.33 -19.78 32.56
C GLY A 294 -24.62 -18.34 32.20
N GLY A 295 -24.13 -17.42 32.99
CA GLY A 295 -24.21 -15.99 32.75
C GLY A 295 -22.89 -15.44 32.21
N ARG A 296 -21.96 -15.12 33.11
CA ARG A 296 -20.63 -14.59 32.78
C ARG A 296 -19.64 -15.65 32.28
N ALA A 297 -19.87 -16.89 32.61
CA ALA A 297 -19.07 -18.04 32.22
C ALA A 297 -19.95 -19.28 32.12
N VAL A 298 -19.43 -20.32 31.49
CA VAL A 298 -20.08 -21.64 31.41
C VAL A 298 -20.28 -22.21 32.81
N THR A 299 -21.48 -22.81 33.06
CA THR A 299 -21.81 -23.60 34.24
C THR A 299 -22.29 -25.00 33.85
N GLY A 300 -22.46 -25.30 32.58
CA GLY A 300 -22.89 -26.58 32.07
C GLY A 300 -23.46 -26.51 30.66
N ALA A 301 -24.00 -27.60 30.19
CA ALA A 301 -24.66 -27.70 28.90
C ALA A 301 -25.84 -28.68 28.89
N THR A 302 -26.83 -28.40 28.03
CA THR A 302 -27.84 -29.38 27.65
C THR A 302 -27.34 -30.15 26.44
N VAL A 303 -27.37 -31.47 26.53
CA VAL A 303 -27.02 -32.40 25.47
C VAL A 303 -28.25 -33.18 25.03
N ILE A 304 -28.49 -33.33 23.73
CA ILE A 304 -29.60 -34.10 23.17
C ILE A 304 -29.05 -35.16 22.24
N GLY A 305 -29.59 -36.40 22.37
CA GLY A 305 -29.35 -37.48 21.42
C GLY A 305 -29.96 -37.18 20.03
N HIS A 306 -29.42 -37.79 18.97
CA HIS A 306 -29.96 -37.62 17.61
C HIS A 306 -31.37 -38.20 17.49
N ASP A 307 -31.83 -39.02 18.43
CA ASP A 307 -33.21 -39.51 18.57
C ASP A 307 -34.20 -38.35 18.94
N GLY A 308 -33.70 -37.21 19.33
CA GLY A 308 -34.45 -36.03 19.78
C GLY A 308 -35.13 -36.19 21.13
N ARG A 309 -34.96 -37.36 21.80
CA ARG A 309 -35.63 -37.74 23.02
C ARG A 309 -34.71 -37.83 24.24
N THR A 310 -33.53 -38.39 24.06
CA THR A 310 -32.53 -38.55 25.11
C THR A 310 -31.93 -37.18 25.45
N ARG A 311 -32.13 -36.73 26.71
CA ARG A 311 -31.63 -35.42 27.15
C ARG A 311 -30.80 -35.58 28.45
N HIS A 312 -29.64 -34.89 28.44
CA HIS A 312 -28.76 -34.83 29.60
C HIS A 312 -28.42 -33.38 29.93
N GLU A 313 -28.44 -33.06 31.20
CA GLU A 313 -27.92 -31.80 31.75
C GLU A 313 -26.58 -32.11 32.41
N ILE A 314 -25.51 -31.53 31.86
CA ILE A 314 -24.15 -31.82 32.33
C ILE A 314 -23.55 -30.55 32.91
N ALA A 315 -23.23 -30.57 34.20
CA ALA A 315 -22.54 -29.47 34.84
C ALA A 315 -21.06 -29.46 34.42
N ALA A 316 -20.53 -28.29 34.04
CA ALA A 316 -19.14 -28.09 33.63
C ALA A 316 -18.79 -26.60 33.69
N ASP A 317 -17.57 -26.27 34.08
CA ASP A 317 -17.07 -24.89 34.08
C ASP A 317 -16.20 -24.55 32.82
N CYS A 318 -15.98 -25.57 31.97
CA CYS A 318 -15.35 -25.43 30.66
C CYS A 318 -15.98 -26.41 29.67
N ILE A 319 -16.26 -25.94 28.46
CA ILE A 319 -16.69 -26.79 27.34
C ILE A 319 -15.55 -26.76 26.30
N ALA A 320 -14.86 -27.91 26.17
CA ALA A 320 -13.76 -28.06 25.21
C ALA A 320 -14.29 -28.67 23.89
N VAL A 321 -14.20 -27.96 22.78
CA VAL A 321 -14.80 -28.35 21.52
C VAL A 321 -13.76 -28.82 20.48
N ALA A 322 -14.02 -29.95 19.82
CA ALA A 322 -13.18 -30.58 18.80
C ALA A 322 -14.00 -30.87 17.54
N GLY A 323 -14.25 -29.83 16.73
CA GLY A 323 -15.07 -29.91 15.52
C GLY A 323 -14.34 -30.38 14.28
N GLY A 324 -13.14 -30.96 14.44
CA GLY A 324 -12.27 -31.38 13.35
C GLY A 324 -11.15 -30.42 13.04
N TRP A 325 -10.42 -30.67 11.93
CA TRP A 325 -9.22 -29.92 11.57
C TRP A 325 -9.33 -29.27 10.18
N THR A 326 -8.65 -28.15 10.01
CA THR A 326 -8.53 -27.43 8.74
C THR A 326 -7.05 -27.18 8.47
N PRO A 327 -6.48 -27.70 7.36
CA PRO A 327 -5.10 -27.42 6.97
C PRO A 327 -4.79 -25.93 6.87
N ALA A 328 -3.62 -25.54 7.35
CA ALA A 328 -3.15 -24.14 7.31
C ALA A 328 -2.56 -23.78 5.94
N VAL A 329 -3.39 -23.80 4.91
CA VAL A 329 -3.00 -23.66 3.49
C VAL A 329 -2.80 -22.21 3.03
N ASN A 330 -2.79 -21.26 3.95
CA ASN A 330 -2.71 -19.84 3.63
C ASN A 330 -1.48 -19.46 2.79
N LEU A 331 -0.27 -19.87 3.19
CA LEU A 331 0.96 -19.56 2.44
C LEU A 331 0.96 -20.22 1.05
N TYR A 332 0.49 -21.45 0.97
CA TYR A 332 0.36 -22.15 -0.32
C TYR A 332 -0.65 -21.44 -1.25
N SER A 333 -1.79 -21.02 -0.70
CA SER A 333 -2.82 -20.28 -1.44
C SER A 333 -2.36 -18.89 -1.90
N MET A 334 -1.58 -18.17 -1.06
CA MET A 334 -0.96 -16.89 -1.42
C MET A 334 0.02 -17.02 -2.59
N ALA A 335 0.73 -18.13 -2.66
CA ALA A 335 1.64 -18.43 -3.77
C ALA A 335 0.93 -18.91 -5.05
N GLY A 336 -0.40 -18.82 -5.11
CA GLY A 336 -1.20 -19.22 -6.27
C GLY A 336 -1.63 -20.70 -6.29
N GLY A 337 -1.41 -21.44 -5.22
CA GLY A 337 -1.80 -22.84 -5.09
C GLY A 337 -3.31 -23.06 -5.12
N ARG A 338 -3.76 -24.03 -5.87
CA ARG A 338 -5.18 -24.42 -5.94
C ARG A 338 -5.52 -25.43 -4.86
N LEU A 339 -6.74 -25.33 -4.32
CA LEU A 339 -7.26 -26.22 -3.30
C LEU A 339 -8.33 -27.15 -3.89
N ARG A 340 -8.41 -28.38 -3.37
CA ARG A 340 -9.50 -29.31 -3.62
C ARG A 340 -10.17 -29.70 -2.30
N TRP A 341 -11.44 -30.02 -2.36
CA TRP A 341 -12.16 -30.58 -1.22
C TRP A 341 -11.88 -32.06 -1.10
N ASP A 342 -11.57 -32.50 0.11
CA ASP A 342 -11.46 -33.91 0.47
C ASP A 342 -12.73 -34.31 1.21
N GLU A 343 -13.55 -35.14 0.56
CA GLU A 343 -14.85 -35.56 1.11
C GLU A 343 -14.70 -36.44 2.38
N ARG A 344 -13.67 -37.29 2.42
CA ARG A 344 -13.42 -38.19 3.56
C ARG A 344 -13.00 -37.37 4.79
N ALA A 345 -12.09 -36.45 4.61
CA ALA A 345 -11.57 -35.61 5.68
C ALA A 345 -12.38 -34.31 5.93
N SER A 346 -13.35 -34.01 5.07
CA SER A 346 -14.17 -32.82 5.12
C SER A 346 -13.35 -31.52 5.28
N MET A 347 -12.34 -31.37 4.40
CA MET A 347 -11.42 -30.22 4.44
C MET A 347 -10.86 -29.88 3.07
N PHE A 348 -10.37 -28.64 2.92
CA PHE A 348 -9.64 -28.22 1.73
C PHE A 348 -8.16 -28.53 1.86
N VAL A 349 -7.61 -29.22 0.87
CA VAL A 349 -6.19 -29.62 0.81
C VAL A 349 -5.52 -29.09 -0.47
N PRO A 350 -4.19 -28.95 -0.52
CA PRO A 350 -3.46 -28.61 -1.73
C PRO A 350 -3.79 -29.57 -2.90
N ALA A 351 -4.01 -28.99 -4.09
CA ALA A 351 -4.41 -29.74 -5.29
C ALA A 351 -3.37 -29.71 -6.41
N SER A 352 -2.45 -28.74 -6.42
CA SER A 352 -1.48 -28.54 -7.48
C SER A 352 -0.06 -28.47 -6.95
N ALA A 353 0.91 -28.95 -7.72
CA ALA A 353 2.31 -28.66 -7.46
C ALA A 353 2.62 -27.17 -7.82
N LEU A 354 3.46 -26.53 -7.04
CA LEU A 354 3.98 -25.21 -7.32
C LEU A 354 5.50 -25.25 -7.46
N PRO A 355 6.08 -24.60 -8.48
CA PRO A 355 7.53 -24.56 -8.65
C PRO A 355 8.23 -23.96 -7.44
N GLY A 356 9.16 -24.71 -6.82
CA GLY A 356 9.91 -24.25 -5.67
C GLY A 356 9.13 -24.20 -4.36
N ILE A 357 7.92 -24.77 -4.27
CA ILE A 357 7.12 -24.84 -3.05
C ILE A 357 6.63 -26.27 -2.82
N SER A 358 6.86 -26.80 -1.63
CA SER A 358 6.28 -28.05 -1.18
C SER A 358 5.45 -27.84 0.09
N VAL A 359 4.43 -28.66 0.29
CA VAL A 359 3.57 -28.65 1.46
C VAL A 359 3.66 -29.99 2.16
N VAL A 360 3.84 -30.01 3.48
CA VAL A 360 4.07 -31.24 4.22
C VAL A 360 3.25 -31.33 5.51
N GLY A 361 2.99 -32.55 5.97
CA GLY A 361 2.27 -32.85 7.20
C GLY A 361 0.80 -32.38 7.16
N ALA A 362 0.23 -32.03 8.28
CA ALA A 362 -1.18 -31.65 8.40
C ALA A 362 -1.59 -30.49 7.46
N CYS A 363 -0.65 -29.64 7.06
CA CYS A 363 -0.87 -28.61 6.06
C CYS A 363 -1.13 -29.18 4.65
N ALA A 364 -0.58 -30.36 4.36
CA ALA A 364 -0.84 -31.13 3.14
C ALA A 364 -2.11 -31.98 3.21
N GLY A 365 -2.76 -32.02 4.37
CA GLY A 365 -3.87 -32.94 4.64
C GLY A 365 -3.44 -34.28 5.24
N ASP A 366 -2.13 -34.47 5.47
CA ASP A 366 -1.61 -35.64 6.18
C ASP A 366 -1.73 -35.41 7.69
N LEU A 367 -2.77 -36.00 8.24
CA LEU A 367 -3.13 -35.89 9.64
C LEU A 367 -2.67 -37.09 10.46
N GLU A 368 -2.08 -38.15 9.84
CA GLU A 368 -1.68 -39.38 10.48
C GLU A 368 -0.47 -39.27 11.43
N ALA A 369 0.35 -38.25 11.21
CA ALA A 369 1.51 -38.00 12.09
C ALA A 369 1.16 -37.67 13.54
N GLY A 370 -0.10 -37.65 13.92
CA GLY A 370 -0.58 -37.33 15.24
C GLY A 370 -2.06 -37.62 15.44
N GLU A 371 -2.56 -38.79 15.05
CA GLU A 371 -3.92 -39.19 15.38
C GLU A 371 -5.02 -38.25 14.91
N VAL A 372 -5.36 -38.25 13.65
CA VAL A 372 -6.59 -37.65 13.20
C VAL A 372 -7.55 -38.65 12.65
N PRO A 373 -8.79 -38.52 13.09
CA PRO A 373 -9.81 -39.48 12.91
C PRO A 373 -10.31 -39.49 11.47
N ALA A 374 -10.73 -40.72 11.08
CA ALA A 374 -11.35 -40.96 9.78
C ALA A 374 -12.68 -40.25 9.55
N ASP A 375 -13.23 -39.57 10.54
CA ASP A 375 -14.49 -38.82 10.41
C ASP A 375 -14.35 -37.36 10.93
N ASN A 376 -13.85 -36.49 10.06
CA ASN A 376 -13.67 -35.06 10.32
C ASN A 376 -14.88 -34.25 9.81
N ARG A 377 -16.10 -34.72 10.05
CA ARG A 377 -17.30 -34.01 9.60
C ARG A 377 -17.44 -32.66 10.28
N PRO A 378 -17.73 -31.59 9.53
CA PRO A 378 -17.97 -30.28 10.11
C PRO A 378 -19.20 -30.30 11.03
N SER A 379 -19.08 -29.66 12.19
CA SER A 379 -20.18 -29.55 13.17
C SER A 379 -21.40 -28.81 12.61
N ALA A 380 -21.19 -27.99 11.56
CA ALA A 380 -22.27 -27.33 10.82
C ALA A 380 -23.27 -28.32 10.21
N ALA A 381 -22.80 -29.48 9.70
CA ALA A 381 -23.69 -30.54 9.20
C ALA A 381 -24.54 -31.16 10.32
N ALA A 382 -23.97 -31.20 11.51
CA ALA A 382 -24.67 -31.68 12.70
C ALA A 382 -25.84 -30.77 13.11
N LEU A 383 -25.61 -29.46 13.11
CA LEU A 383 -26.66 -28.48 13.39
C LEU A 383 -27.81 -28.58 12.38
N SER A 384 -27.51 -28.77 11.11
CA SER A 384 -28.50 -28.94 10.05
C SER A 384 -29.38 -30.18 10.28
N ALA A 385 -28.78 -31.27 10.80
CA ALA A 385 -29.48 -32.51 11.09
C ALA A 385 -30.41 -32.42 12.33
N LEU A 386 -30.06 -31.57 13.29
CA LEU A 386 -30.83 -31.43 14.54
C LEU A 386 -31.98 -30.41 14.50
N GLY A 387 -32.15 -29.68 13.37
CA GLY A 387 -33.18 -28.67 13.20
C GLY A 387 -32.91 -27.35 13.92
N ARG A 388 -33.93 -26.43 13.84
CA ARG A 388 -33.79 -25.06 14.39
C ARG A 388 -33.81 -25.08 15.91
N ARG A 389 -32.84 -24.37 16.52
CA ARG A 389 -32.68 -24.28 17.97
C ARG A 389 -32.87 -22.84 18.48
N PRO A 390 -33.37 -22.62 19.69
CA PRO A 390 -33.34 -21.30 20.33
C PRO A 390 -31.90 -20.90 20.69
N GLY A 391 -31.61 -19.60 20.64
CA GLY A 391 -30.27 -19.06 20.92
C GLY A 391 -29.50 -18.69 19.68
N LYS A 392 -28.46 -17.85 19.84
CA LYS A 392 -27.54 -17.42 18.79
C LYS A 392 -26.42 -18.47 18.61
N VAL A 393 -26.12 -18.81 17.39
CA VAL A 393 -25.00 -19.69 17.03
C VAL A 393 -23.98 -18.89 16.26
N PHE A 394 -22.86 -18.60 16.85
CA PHE A 394 -21.82 -17.83 16.20
C PHE A 394 -20.95 -18.73 15.33
N VAL A 395 -20.83 -18.33 14.06
CA VAL A 395 -19.97 -18.98 13.06
C VAL A 395 -18.60 -18.29 13.03
N ASP A 396 -18.59 -16.96 13.15
CA ASP A 396 -17.37 -16.16 13.26
C ASP A 396 -17.45 -15.31 14.53
N LEU A 397 -16.70 -15.70 15.53
CA LEU A 397 -16.65 -15.00 16.82
C LEU A 397 -15.94 -13.64 16.75
N GLN A 398 -15.11 -13.42 15.73
CA GLN A 398 -14.33 -12.19 15.59
C GLN A 398 -15.15 -11.05 14.97
N ASN A 399 -16.12 -11.38 14.12
CA ASN A 399 -17.01 -10.43 13.45
C ASN A 399 -18.47 -10.59 13.81
N ASP A 400 -18.78 -11.35 14.88
CA ASP A 400 -20.16 -11.61 15.36
C ASP A 400 -21.11 -12.14 14.27
N VAL A 401 -20.58 -12.95 13.33
CA VAL A 401 -21.42 -13.54 12.28
C VAL A 401 -22.06 -14.81 12.81
N ALA A 402 -23.38 -14.85 12.81
CA ALA A 402 -24.18 -15.98 13.23
C ALA A 402 -24.64 -16.86 12.06
N ASP A 403 -25.15 -18.06 12.35
CA ASP A 403 -25.77 -18.96 11.38
C ASP A 403 -26.99 -18.30 10.68
N SER A 404 -27.73 -17.45 11.40
CA SER A 404 -28.84 -16.66 10.89
C SER A 404 -28.40 -15.66 9.80
N ASP A 405 -27.18 -15.12 9.88
CA ASP A 405 -26.64 -14.21 8.88
C ASP A 405 -26.25 -14.96 7.61
N VAL A 406 -25.73 -16.19 7.75
CA VAL A 406 -25.48 -17.09 6.61
C VAL A 406 -26.78 -17.46 5.92
N ALA A 407 -27.82 -17.79 6.70
CA ALA A 407 -29.16 -18.09 6.17
C ALA A 407 -29.78 -16.85 5.46
N LEU A 408 -29.60 -15.65 6.03
CA LEU A 408 -30.05 -14.41 5.43
C LEU A 408 -29.34 -14.15 4.09
N ALA A 409 -28.04 -14.32 4.03
CA ALA A 409 -27.25 -14.17 2.80
C ALA A 409 -27.76 -15.13 1.71
N ALA A 410 -27.98 -16.40 2.06
CA ALA A 410 -28.52 -17.39 1.13
C ALA A 410 -29.92 -17.00 0.60
N ARG A 411 -30.79 -16.50 1.49
CA ARG A 411 -32.14 -16.01 1.13
C ARG A 411 -32.10 -14.81 0.19
N GLU A 412 -31.09 -13.93 0.35
CA GLU A 412 -30.84 -12.79 -0.53
C GLU A 412 -30.05 -13.17 -1.81
N ASN A 413 -29.96 -14.48 -2.10
CA ASN A 413 -29.38 -15.06 -3.32
C ASN A 413 -27.85 -14.98 -3.43
N TYR A 414 -27.15 -14.75 -2.34
CA TYR A 414 -25.71 -14.96 -2.33
C TYR A 414 -25.39 -16.45 -2.26
N ARG A 415 -24.61 -16.96 -3.19
CA ARG A 415 -24.37 -18.40 -3.36
C ARG A 415 -22.90 -18.83 -3.27
N SER A 416 -21.98 -17.88 -3.23
CA SER A 416 -20.54 -18.13 -3.10
C SER A 416 -20.00 -17.61 -1.77
N VAL A 417 -18.98 -18.27 -1.25
CA VAL A 417 -18.33 -17.84 -0.01
C VAL A 417 -17.74 -16.44 -0.11
N GLU A 418 -17.25 -16.02 -1.28
CA GLU A 418 -16.69 -14.67 -1.49
C GLU A 418 -17.76 -13.58 -1.40
N HIS A 419 -18.99 -13.83 -1.83
CA HIS A 419 -20.10 -12.91 -1.64
C HIS A 419 -20.60 -12.94 -0.19
N LEU A 420 -20.76 -14.12 0.40
CA LEU A 420 -21.11 -14.30 1.81
C LEU A 420 -20.15 -13.50 2.69
N LYS A 421 -18.84 -13.63 2.47
CA LYS A 421 -17.79 -12.91 3.17
C LYS A 421 -17.99 -11.38 3.12
N ARG A 422 -18.24 -10.83 1.95
CA ARG A 422 -18.44 -9.36 1.78
C ARG A 422 -19.74 -8.85 2.35
N TYR A 423 -20.77 -9.66 2.33
CA TYR A 423 -22.08 -9.31 2.85
C TYR A 423 -22.15 -9.33 4.37
N THR A 424 -21.55 -10.37 4.99
CA THR A 424 -21.62 -10.62 6.45
C THR A 424 -20.38 -10.21 7.21
N THR A 425 -19.27 -9.84 6.54
CA THR A 425 -17.91 -9.67 7.10
C THR A 425 -17.25 -10.97 7.59
N LEU A 426 -17.81 -12.14 7.32
CA LEU A 426 -17.27 -13.44 7.67
C LEU A 426 -15.80 -13.57 7.24
N GLY A 427 -14.92 -13.90 8.16
CA GLY A 427 -13.51 -14.11 7.86
C GLY A 427 -12.77 -12.89 7.31
N MET A 428 -13.29 -11.68 7.50
CA MET A 428 -12.63 -10.43 7.07
C MET A 428 -11.70 -9.84 8.11
N ALA A 429 -11.75 -10.33 9.33
CA ALA A 429 -10.90 -9.83 10.42
C ALA A 429 -9.48 -10.42 10.34
N THR A 430 -8.69 -10.15 11.37
CA THR A 430 -7.26 -10.47 11.44
C THR A 430 -6.93 -11.96 11.37
N ASP A 431 -7.89 -12.84 11.67
CA ASP A 431 -7.73 -14.30 11.54
C ASP A 431 -8.06 -14.84 10.14
N GLN A 432 -8.66 -14.02 9.28
CA GLN A 432 -9.08 -14.38 7.93
C GLN A 432 -9.91 -15.66 7.87
N GLY A 433 -10.72 -15.92 8.89
CA GLY A 433 -11.63 -17.07 8.95
C GLY A 433 -10.97 -18.41 9.22
N LYS A 434 -9.83 -18.44 9.90
CA LYS A 434 -9.13 -19.69 10.28
C LYS A 434 -10.05 -20.73 10.90
N THR A 435 -10.95 -20.27 11.79
CA THR A 435 -11.86 -21.15 12.53
C THR A 435 -13.29 -21.14 11.97
N SER A 436 -13.66 -20.15 11.14
CA SER A 436 -15.03 -19.92 10.68
C SER A 436 -15.33 -20.37 9.25
N ASN A 437 -14.36 -20.27 8.32
CA ASN A 437 -14.60 -20.42 6.88
C ASN A 437 -15.22 -21.77 6.50
N VAL A 438 -14.69 -22.89 7.01
CA VAL A 438 -15.19 -24.21 6.62
C VAL A 438 -16.61 -24.44 7.14
N ASN A 439 -16.88 -24.07 8.39
CA ASN A 439 -18.24 -24.15 8.96
C ASN A 439 -19.24 -23.32 8.15
N ALA A 440 -18.87 -22.10 7.77
CA ALA A 440 -19.71 -21.22 6.97
C ALA A 440 -19.96 -21.76 5.54
N ILE A 441 -18.95 -22.36 4.91
CA ILE A 441 -19.07 -22.97 3.58
C ILE A 441 -20.08 -24.14 3.64
N VAL A 442 -19.99 -24.96 4.67
CA VAL A 442 -20.91 -26.10 4.84
C VAL A 442 -22.34 -25.64 5.13
N LEU A 443 -22.52 -24.63 6.00
CA LEU A 443 -23.83 -24.03 6.25
C LEU A 443 -24.43 -23.40 4.98
N MET A 444 -23.65 -22.62 4.25
CA MET A 444 -24.08 -22.02 2.99
C MET A 444 -24.44 -23.09 1.96
N GLY A 445 -23.67 -24.16 1.89
CA GLY A 445 -23.98 -25.33 1.05
C GLY A 445 -25.33 -25.94 1.40
N GLY A 446 -25.63 -26.14 2.70
CA GLY A 446 -26.91 -26.63 3.17
C GLY A 446 -28.08 -25.72 2.77
N HIS A 447 -27.95 -24.39 2.94
CA HIS A 447 -28.99 -23.42 2.56
C HIS A 447 -29.18 -23.30 1.05
N THR A 448 -28.16 -23.48 0.26
CA THR A 448 -28.18 -23.29 -1.21
C THR A 448 -28.22 -24.59 -2.00
N GLN A 449 -28.22 -25.74 -1.31
CA GLN A 449 -28.15 -27.11 -1.87
C GLN A 449 -26.92 -27.29 -2.78
N ARG A 450 -25.78 -26.77 -2.33
CA ARG A 450 -24.49 -26.86 -3.02
C ARG A 450 -23.48 -27.63 -2.19
N THR A 451 -22.58 -28.33 -2.89
CA THR A 451 -21.42 -28.94 -2.22
C THR A 451 -20.41 -27.87 -1.81
N PRO A 452 -19.54 -28.12 -0.82
CA PRO A 452 -18.49 -27.19 -0.43
C PRO A 452 -17.63 -26.69 -1.61
N PRO A 453 -17.21 -27.50 -2.59
CA PRO A 453 -16.53 -27.02 -3.80
C PRO A 453 -17.34 -26.02 -4.63
N GLN A 454 -18.66 -26.21 -4.70
CA GLN A 454 -19.56 -25.32 -5.45
C GLN A 454 -19.82 -23.98 -4.75
N VAL A 455 -19.73 -23.95 -3.42
CA VAL A 455 -19.76 -22.71 -2.63
C VAL A 455 -18.41 -21.96 -2.78
N GLY A 456 -17.32 -22.72 -2.92
CA GLY A 456 -15.98 -22.21 -3.14
C GLY A 456 -15.16 -22.01 -1.87
N THR A 457 -13.92 -21.55 -2.04
CA THR A 457 -13.01 -21.24 -0.94
C THR A 457 -12.66 -19.75 -0.90
N THR A 458 -12.32 -19.24 0.27
CA THR A 458 -11.79 -17.89 0.42
C THR A 458 -10.33 -17.85 0.01
N LYS A 459 -9.90 -16.70 -0.57
CA LYS A 459 -8.48 -16.41 -0.81
C LYS A 459 -7.89 -15.74 0.40
N PHE A 460 -6.72 -16.21 0.82
CA PHE A 460 -5.95 -15.59 1.89
C PHE A 460 -5.04 -14.49 1.36
N ARG A 461 -4.84 -13.43 2.16
CA ARG A 461 -4.01 -12.28 1.83
C ARG A 461 -2.92 -12.10 2.89
N PRO A 462 -1.69 -11.74 2.51
CA PRO A 462 -0.71 -11.32 3.48
C PRO A 462 -1.10 -9.94 4.08
N PRO A 463 -0.82 -9.71 5.38
CA PRO A 463 -0.29 -10.68 6.34
C PRO A 463 -1.39 -11.61 6.88
N PHE A 464 -1.09 -12.91 7.01
CA PHE A 464 -2.03 -13.88 7.58
C PHE A 464 -2.07 -13.86 9.12
N LYS A 465 -1.03 -13.35 9.74
CA LYS A 465 -0.95 -12.96 11.14
C LYS A 465 -0.94 -11.44 11.21
N PRO A 466 -1.58 -10.80 12.18
CA PRO A 466 -1.43 -9.37 12.38
C PRO A 466 0.05 -8.98 12.52
N VAL A 467 0.47 -8.01 11.74
CA VAL A 467 1.83 -7.45 11.74
C VAL A 467 1.71 -5.97 11.99
N THR A 468 2.55 -5.42 12.86
CA THR A 468 2.54 -3.99 13.14
C THR A 468 3.00 -3.21 11.91
N ILE A 469 2.46 -2.02 11.70
CA ILE A 469 2.88 -1.14 10.61
C ILE A 469 4.37 -0.78 10.77
N ASN A 470 4.82 -0.61 12.00
CA ASN A 470 6.22 -0.29 12.30
C ASN A 470 7.17 -1.44 11.96
N ALA A 471 6.77 -2.71 12.13
CA ALA A 471 7.58 -3.84 11.67
C ALA A 471 7.79 -3.79 10.15
N ILE A 472 6.76 -3.40 9.38
CA ILE A 472 6.85 -3.24 7.93
C ILE A 472 7.70 -2.02 7.55
N ALA A 473 7.57 -0.91 8.28
CA ALA A 473 8.34 0.31 8.06
C ALA A 473 9.83 0.12 8.41
N GLY A 474 10.13 -0.75 9.37
CA GLY A 474 11.49 -1.01 9.84
C GLY A 474 12.15 0.24 10.40
N SER A 475 13.35 0.55 9.93
CA SER A 475 14.10 1.77 10.32
C SER A 475 13.55 3.05 9.66
N ARG A 476 12.59 2.94 8.76
CA ARG A 476 11.99 4.06 8.02
C ARG A 476 10.82 4.66 8.81
N SER A 477 11.08 5.16 10.00
CA SER A 477 10.10 5.82 10.85
C SER A 477 10.31 7.35 10.87
N GLY A 478 9.28 8.11 11.22
CA GLY A 478 9.31 9.56 11.28
C GLY A 478 9.66 10.17 9.91
N GLU A 479 10.60 11.07 9.86
CA GLU A 479 11.04 11.74 8.62
C GLU A 479 11.59 10.77 7.56
N ARG A 480 12.04 9.58 7.95
CA ARG A 480 12.57 8.56 7.03
C ARG A 480 11.48 7.81 6.26
N ILE A 481 10.21 7.94 6.63
CA ILE A 481 9.09 7.33 5.88
C ILE A 481 9.00 7.93 4.48
N LYS A 482 9.18 9.26 4.40
CA LYS A 482 9.18 10.01 3.14
C LYS A 482 10.41 10.94 3.15
N PRO A 483 11.59 10.42 2.80
CA PRO A 483 12.78 11.23 2.81
C PRO A 483 12.66 12.35 1.76
N LEU A 484 12.94 13.57 2.20
CA LEU A 484 12.97 14.74 1.34
C LEU A 484 14.42 15.12 1.04
N ARG A 485 14.69 15.42 -0.23
CA ARG A 485 15.96 15.94 -0.70
C ARG A 485 15.99 17.44 -0.42
N ARG A 486 17.06 17.92 0.14
CA ARG A 486 17.36 19.35 0.27
C ARG A 486 18.17 19.81 -0.95
N MET A 487 17.87 20.99 -1.42
CA MET A 487 18.65 21.61 -2.49
C MET A 487 20.03 22.01 -1.99
N PRO A 488 21.02 22.12 -2.86
CA PRO A 488 22.36 22.58 -2.46
C PRO A 488 22.39 23.94 -1.79
N GLY A 489 21.50 24.87 -2.20
CA GLY A 489 21.33 26.20 -1.61
C GLY A 489 20.31 26.27 -0.47
N HIS A 490 19.89 25.14 0.12
CA HIS A 490 18.80 25.09 1.11
C HIS A 490 18.97 26.11 2.25
N ASP A 491 20.15 26.20 2.83
CA ASP A 491 20.39 27.09 3.96
C ASP A 491 20.32 28.59 3.55
N TRP A 492 20.69 28.92 2.30
CA TRP A 492 20.52 30.24 1.73
C TRP A 492 19.03 30.64 1.66
N HIS A 493 18.17 29.70 1.29
CA HIS A 493 16.73 29.91 1.22
C HIS A 493 16.10 30.04 2.61
N VAL A 494 16.54 29.22 3.57
CA VAL A 494 16.07 29.28 4.96
C VAL A 494 16.44 30.64 5.58
N ALA A 495 17.67 31.09 5.39
CA ALA A 495 18.13 32.39 5.89
C ALA A 495 17.29 33.57 5.36
N ARG A 496 16.67 33.42 4.19
CA ARG A 496 15.77 34.42 3.57
C ARG A 496 14.29 34.15 3.78
N GLN A 497 13.98 33.32 4.77
CA GLN A 497 12.60 32.98 5.15
C GLN A 497 11.75 32.43 3.99
N GLY A 498 12.38 31.65 3.11
CA GLY A 498 11.67 30.98 2.03
C GLY A 498 10.59 30.04 2.59
N LEU A 499 9.38 30.13 2.04
CA LEU A 499 8.32 29.16 2.27
C LEU A 499 8.54 27.97 1.35
N PHE A 500 8.63 26.77 1.91
CA PHE A 500 8.95 25.58 1.14
C PHE A 500 7.72 24.76 0.76
N GLU A 501 7.80 24.10 -0.38
CA GLU A 501 6.88 23.06 -0.83
C GLU A 501 7.62 21.76 -1.18
N GLU A 502 6.90 20.66 -1.15
CA GLU A 502 7.41 19.34 -1.55
C GLU A 502 7.02 19.05 -3.00
N PHE A 503 7.99 18.75 -3.84
CA PHE A 503 7.76 18.31 -5.21
C PHE A 503 8.83 17.32 -5.69
N GLY A 504 8.41 16.15 -6.24
CA GLY A 504 9.33 15.12 -6.73
C GLY A 504 10.38 14.70 -5.71
N SER A 505 10.00 14.54 -4.44
CA SER A 505 10.88 14.25 -3.30
C SER A 505 11.86 15.39 -2.92
N TRP A 506 11.74 16.55 -3.51
CA TRP A 506 12.55 17.72 -3.19
C TRP A 506 11.76 18.72 -2.33
N LEU A 507 12.47 19.35 -1.39
CA LEU A 507 12.00 20.50 -0.67
C LEU A 507 12.54 21.76 -1.37
N ARG A 508 11.65 22.53 -2.02
CA ARG A 508 12.03 23.72 -2.81
C ARG A 508 11.25 24.95 -2.36
N PRO A 509 11.77 26.19 -2.50
CA PRO A 509 11.06 27.39 -2.10
C PRO A 509 9.86 27.65 -3.02
N ALA A 510 8.68 27.76 -2.42
CA ALA A 510 7.47 28.15 -3.11
C ALA A 510 7.45 29.66 -3.37
N ALA A 511 7.78 30.46 -2.36
CA ALA A 511 7.88 31.92 -2.42
C ALA A 511 8.67 32.46 -1.21
N TYR A 512 8.90 33.79 -1.18
CA TYR A 512 9.53 34.52 -0.07
C TYR A 512 8.55 35.59 0.46
N PRO A 513 7.52 35.20 1.22
CA PRO A 513 6.51 36.13 1.67
C PRO A 513 7.08 37.15 2.68
N ARG A 514 6.66 38.41 2.55
CA ARG A 514 6.89 39.44 3.54
C ARG A 514 5.85 39.36 4.64
N HIS A 515 6.09 40.03 5.75
CA HIS A 515 5.12 40.05 6.84
C HIS A 515 3.72 40.45 6.36
N GLY A 516 2.72 39.58 6.60
CA GLY A 516 1.32 39.80 6.21
C GLY A 516 0.98 39.50 4.75
N GLU A 517 1.96 39.09 3.92
CA GLU A 517 1.68 38.63 2.55
C GLU A 517 1.19 37.19 2.53
N SER A 518 0.18 36.92 1.74
CA SER A 518 -0.19 35.54 1.34
C SER A 518 0.81 35.02 0.29
N LEU A 519 0.85 33.69 0.13
CA LEU A 519 1.65 33.03 -0.91
C LEU A 519 1.41 33.63 -2.31
N ALA A 520 0.15 33.86 -2.67
CA ALA A 520 -0.22 34.41 -3.96
C ALA A 520 0.25 35.85 -4.16
N GLN A 521 0.22 36.66 -3.10
CA GLN A 521 0.72 38.03 -3.16
C GLN A 521 2.25 38.07 -3.29
N ALA A 522 2.94 37.24 -2.54
CA ALA A 522 4.40 37.09 -2.65
C ALA A 522 4.80 36.64 -4.08
N ALA A 523 4.14 35.62 -4.62
CA ALA A 523 4.40 35.13 -5.98
C ALA A 523 4.20 36.22 -7.04
N GLN A 524 3.11 37.01 -6.93
CA GLN A 524 2.86 38.11 -7.86
C GLN A 524 3.91 39.22 -7.74
N ARG A 525 4.29 39.60 -6.54
CA ARG A 525 5.34 40.62 -6.29
C ARG A 525 6.68 40.14 -6.84
N GLU A 526 7.07 38.90 -6.58
CA GLU A 526 8.30 38.31 -7.11
C GLU A 526 8.29 38.29 -8.65
N ALA A 527 7.21 37.78 -9.26
CA ALA A 527 7.04 37.75 -10.70
C ALA A 527 7.16 39.15 -11.33
N LEU A 528 6.51 40.14 -10.75
CA LEU A 528 6.59 41.53 -11.24
C LEU A 528 8.01 42.11 -11.10
N GLN A 529 8.71 41.80 -10.01
CA GLN A 529 10.08 42.26 -9.82
C GLN A 529 11.04 41.65 -10.83
N VAL A 530 10.92 40.31 -11.09
CA VAL A 530 11.70 39.66 -12.17
C VAL A 530 11.48 40.37 -13.53
N ARG A 531 10.23 40.75 -13.85
CA ARG A 531 9.90 41.48 -15.08
C ARG A 531 10.57 42.83 -15.16
N ARG A 532 10.85 43.48 -14.02
CA ARG A 532 11.42 44.85 -13.94
C ARG A 532 12.94 44.87 -13.79
N THR A 533 13.49 43.85 -13.08
CA THR A 533 14.92 43.86 -12.71
C THR A 533 15.55 42.50 -12.97
N VAL A 534 15.86 41.74 -11.90
CA VAL A 534 16.45 40.41 -11.99
C VAL A 534 15.99 39.52 -10.84
N GLY A 535 15.67 38.26 -11.14
CA GLY A 535 15.36 37.23 -10.18
C GLY A 535 16.41 36.15 -10.10
N LEU A 536 16.61 35.62 -8.89
CA LEU A 536 17.44 34.46 -8.59
C LEU A 536 16.55 33.27 -8.23
N PHE A 537 16.64 32.20 -9.00
CA PHE A 537 15.93 30.92 -8.77
C PHE A 537 16.95 29.80 -8.55
N GLU A 538 16.62 28.83 -7.73
CA GLU A 538 17.37 27.58 -7.69
C GLU A 538 16.62 26.47 -8.41
N GLY A 539 17.14 26.04 -9.56
CA GLY A 539 16.62 24.97 -10.40
C GLY A 539 17.30 23.62 -10.15
N SER A 540 17.99 23.44 -9.02
CA SER A 540 18.71 22.20 -8.70
C SER A 540 17.85 20.95 -8.74
N PRO A 541 16.54 20.97 -8.40
CA PRO A 541 15.66 19.81 -8.52
C PRO A 541 15.36 19.35 -9.94
N LEU A 542 15.54 20.22 -10.96
CA LEU A 542 15.36 19.81 -12.35
C LEU A 542 16.24 18.61 -12.67
N GLY A 543 15.67 17.58 -13.28
CA GLY A 543 16.40 16.38 -13.64
C GLY A 543 17.53 16.67 -14.62
N LYS A 544 18.65 16.03 -14.43
CA LYS A 544 19.85 16.16 -15.27
C LYS A 544 20.38 14.79 -15.57
N ILE A 545 20.43 14.45 -16.85
CA ILE A 545 20.94 13.16 -17.34
C ILE A 545 22.04 13.47 -18.38
N GLU A 546 23.19 12.87 -18.22
CA GLU A 546 24.20 12.81 -19.30
C GLU A 546 23.94 11.58 -20.15
N VAL A 547 23.80 11.79 -21.46
CA VAL A 547 23.68 10.73 -22.46
C VAL A 547 24.88 10.84 -23.38
N PHE A 548 25.70 9.80 -23.44
CA PHE A 548 26.92 9.83 -24.23
C PHE A 548 27.24 8.47 -24.87
N GLY A 549 27.95 8.52 -25.95
CA GLY A 549 28.33 7.39 -26.77
C GLY A 549 28.16 7.70 -28.26
N PRO A 550 28.81 6.93 -29.13
CA PRO A 550 28.80 7.19 -30.56
C PRO A 550 27.41 7.18 -31.19
N ASP A 551 26.46 6.47 -30.59
CA ASP A 551 25.09 6.35 -31.06
C ASP A 551 24.09 7.20 -30.27
N ALA A 552 24.57 8.11 -29.38
CA ALA A 552 23.72 8.92 -28.51
C ALA A 552 22.76 9.84 -29.27
N ALA A 553 23.20 10.43 -30.38
CA ALA A 553 22.36 11.31 -31.20
C ALA A 553 21.18 10.55 -31.82
N ASP A 554 21.44 9.38 -32.36
CA ASP A 554 20.42 8.52 -32.99
C ASP A 554 19.46 7.97 -31.94
N PHE A 555 19.98 7.58 -30.80
CA PHE A 555 19.15 7.12 -29.67
C PHE A 555 18.22 8.22 -29.17
N LEU A 556 18.69 9.45 -29.00
CA LEU A 556 17.84 10.56 -28.59
C LEU A 556 16.77 10.89 -29.65
N ASP A 557 17.07 10.68 -30.92
CA ASP A 557 16.05 10.78 -31.97
C ASP A 557 14.96 9.70 -31.83
N LEU A 558 15.29 8.51 -31.35
CA LEU A 558 14.32 7.44 -31.09
C LEU A 558 13.46 7.75 -29.88
N MET A 559 13.99 8.42 -28.88
CA MET A 559 13.28 8.70 -27.62
C MET A 559 12.40 9.95 -27.67
N TYR A 560 12.82 11.00 -28.40
CA TYR A 560 12.12 12.26 -28.43
C TYR A 560 11.23 12.43 -29.66
N VAL A 561 10.14 13.15 -29.50
CA VAL A 561 9.26 13.56 -30.63
C VAL A 561 10.02 14.46 -31.61
N GLY A 562 10.88 15.36 -31.12
CA GLY A 562 11.74 16.21 -31.89
C GLY A 562 13.02 15.52 -32.36
N THR A 563 13.72 16.09 -33.37
CA THR A 563 14.99 15.55 -33.86
C THR A 563 16.16 16.17 -33.11
N MET A 564 16.91 15.39 -32.36
CA MET A 564 18.03 15.85 -31.51
C MET A 564 19.39 15.73 -32.23
N SER A 565 19.50 14.81 -33.18
CA SER A 565 20.73 14.60 -33.98
C SER A 565 21.18 15.82 -34.81
N THR A 566 20.25 16.70 -35.19
CA THR A 566 20.53 17.92 -35.97
C THR A 566 21.00 19.10 -35.09
N LEU A 567 21.09 18.94 -33.78
CA LEU A 567 21.66 19.98 -32.93
C LEU A 567 23.14 20.20 -33.21
N PRO A 568 23.61 21.44 -33.47
CA PRO A 568 25.02 21.72 -33.47
C PRO A 568 25.60 21.57 -32.05
N VAL A 569 26.89 21.33 -31.92
CA VAL A 569 27.59 21.38 -30.64
C VAL A 569 27.40 22.77 -30.01
N GLY A 570 27.02 22.81 -28.75
CA GLY A 570 26.59 24.03 -28.05
C GLY A 570 25.14 24.45 -28.29
N GLY A 571 24.42 23.79 -29.21
CA GLY A 571 22.99 24.04 -29.43
C GLY A 571 22.10 23.29 -28.44
N ALA A 572 20.92 23.86 -28.16
CA ALA A 572 19.93 23.24 -27.31
C ALA A 572 18.54 23.24 -27.94
N ARG A 573 17.68 22.34 -27.57
CA ARG A 573 16.31 22.20 -28.07
C ARG A 573 15.38 21.71 -27.00
N TYR A 574 14.19 22.29 -26.92
CA TYR A 574 13.09 21.77 -26.12
C TYR A 574 12.56 20.48 -26.76
N GLY A 575 12.40 19.45 -25.96
CA GLY A 575 11.95 18.13 -26.38
C GLY A 575 10.84 17.59 -25.50
N ILE A 576 9.93 16.82 -26.13
CA ILE A 576 8.86 16.09 -25.45
C ILE A 576 9.12 14.60 -25.58
N LEU A 577 8.95 13.89 -24.47
CA LEU A 577 8.96 12.45 -24.37
C LEU A 577 7.54 11.90 -24.33
N ILE A 578 7.30 10.87 -25.11
CA ILE A 578 6.03 10.14 -25.13
C ILE A 578 6.26 8.65 -24.90
N ASP A 579 5.27 8.00 -24.34
CA ASP A 579 5.27 6.54 -24.18
C ASP A 579 4.83 5.83 -25.49
N GLU A 580 4.79 4.50 -25.49
CA GLU A 580 4.39 3.66 -26.63
C GLU A 580 2.94 3.94 -27.07
N ASN A 581 2.11 4.48 -26.20
CA ASN A 581 0.73 4.86 -26.48
C ASN A 581 0.62 6.23 -27.15
N GLY A 582 1.71 6.98 -27.23
CA GLY A 582 1.77 8.32 -27.76
C GLY A 582 1.47 9.41 -26.73
N VAL A 583 1.35 9.04 -25.46
CA VAL A 583 1.02 9.95 -24.36
C VAL A 583 2.27 10.67 -23.86
N VAL A 584 2.15 11.98 -23.67
CA VAL A 584 3.22 12.81 -23.10
C VAL A 584 3.47 12.42 -21.65
N PHE A 585 4.72 12.10 -21.31
CA PHE A 585 5.05 11.73 -19.94
C PHE A 585 6.15 12.58 -19.29
N ASP A 586 6.99 13.26 -20.09
CA ASP A 586 7.98 14.23 -19.60
C ASP A 586 8.40 15.20 -20.70
N ASP A 587 9.06 16.29 -20.30
CA ASP A 587 9.62 17.28 -21.21
C ASP A 587 10.93 17.85 -20.63
N GLY A 588 11.66 18.57 -21.46
CA GLY A 588 12.86 19.25 -21.03
C GLY A 588 13.72 19.76 -22.17
N ILE A 589 14.88 20.33 -21.84
CA ILE A 589 15.83 20.82 -22.80
C ILE A 589 16.94 19.79 -22.99
N VAL A 590 17.21 19.47 -24.26
CA VAL A 590 18.34 18.66 -24.67
C VAL A 590 19.39 19.58 -25.27
N ALA A 591 20.60 19.61 -24.73
CA ALA A 591 21.75 20.36 -25.24
C ALA A 591 22.87 19.43 -25.69
N ARG A 592 23.44 19.68 -26.87
CA ARG A 592 24.57 18.89 -27.38
C ARG A 592 25.88 19.51 -26.94
N MET A 593 26.62 18.82 -26.08
CA MET A 593 27.88 19.26 -25.51
C MET A 593 29.10 18.92 -26.37
N ALA A 594 29.05 17.74 -26.99
CA ALA A 594 30.04 17.22 -27.92
C ALA A 594 29.33 16.42 -29.02
N PRO A 595 30.00 16.00 -30.09
CA PRO A 595 29.36 15.20 -31.14
C PRO A 595 28.61 13.97 -30.61
N ASP A 596 29.09 13.36 -29.55
CA ASP A 596 28.62 12.12 -28.91
C ASP A 596 28.17 12.30 -27.45
N ARG A 597 27.96 13.54 -26.98
CA ARG A 597 27.61 13.85 -25.59
C ARG A 597 26.51 14.89 -25.49
N PHE A 598 25.45 14.55 -24.74
CA PHE A 598 24.27 15.38 -24.56
C PHE A 598 23.98 15.60 -23.08
N TRP A 599 23.46 16.78 -22.77
CA TRP A 599 22.91 17.18 -21.50
C TRP A 599 21.39 17.22 -21.62
N VAL A 600 20.70 16.37 -20.90
CA VAL A 600 19.26 16.19 -20.97
C VAL A 600 18.65 16.67 -19.68
N ASN A 601 17.79 17.68 -19.73
CA ASN A 601 16.97 18.11 -18.61
C ASN A 601 15.62 17.40 -18.65
N THR A 602 15.06 17.17 -17.46
CA THR A 602 13.70 16.61 -17.25
C THR A 602 12.98 17.40 -16.17
N THR A 603 11.70 17.15 -15.97
CA THR A 603 10.98 17.67 -14.81
C THR A 603 11.62 17.18 -13.51
N SER A 604 11.46 17.93 -12.41
CA SER A 604 12.05 17.60 -11.10
C SER A 604 11.59 16.23 -10.55
N GLY A 605 10.40 15.78 -10.92
CA GLY A 605 9.84 14.48 -10.53
C GLY A 605 10.05 13.37 -11.54
N GLY A 606 10.56 13.68 -12.73
CA GLY A 606 10.62 12.77 -13.87
C GLY A 606 11.94 12.06 -14.10
N VAL A 607 13.03 12.51 -13.49
CA VAL A 607 14.39 12.06 -13.84
C VAL A 607 14.57 10.54 -13.73
N GLU A 608 14.10 9.93 -12.66
CA GLU A 608 14.21 8.49 -12.45
C GLU A 608 13.39 7.72 -13.50
N ARG A 609 12.18 8.21 -13.81
CA ARG A 609 11.32 7.60 -14.84
C ARG A 609 11.93 7.71 -16.24
N VAL A 610 12.47 8.88 -16.58
CA VAL A 610 13.11 9.09 -17.90
C VAL A 610 14.37 8.24 -18.02
N ALA A 611 15.24 8.23 -17.00
CA ALA A 611 16.45 7.41 -17.01
C ALA A 611 16.12 5.92 -17.12
N LEU A 612 15.12 5.43 -16.37
CA LEU A 612 14.66 4.04 -16.44
C LEU A 612 14.11 3.70 -17.82
N ALA A 613 13.29 4.59 -18.41
CA ALA A 613 12.76 4.39 -19.76
C ALA A 613 13.90 4.33 -20.81
N PHE A 614 14.91 5.20 -20.70
CA PHE A 614 16.06 5.15 -21.60
C PHE A 614 16.82 3.83 -21.48
N GLU A 615 17.09 3.38 -20.25
CA GLU A 615 17.74 2.10 -19.98
C GLU A 615 16.91 0.91 -20.51
N GLU A 616 15.61 0.91 -20.27
CA GLU A 616 14.71 -0.15 -20.76
C GLU A 616 14.76 -0.28 -22.27
N TRP A 617 14.65 0.84 -23.01
CA TRP A 617 14.72 0.83 -24.46
C TRP A 617 16.10 0.40 -24.98
N LEU A 618 17.19 0.81 -24.32
CA LEU A 618 18.54 0.37 -24.68
C LEU A 618 18.76 -1.11 -24.43
N GLN A 619 18.23 -1.65 -23.33
CA GLN A 619 18.47 -3.05 -22.95
C GLN A 619 17.52 -4.02 -23.66
N CYS A 620 16.31 -3.61 -24.02
CA CYS A 620 15.31 -4.50 -24.60
C CYS A 620 15.20 -4.39 -26.12
N GLU A 621 15.21 -3.16 -26.67
CA GLU A 621 14.93 -2.93 -28.11
C GLU A 621 16.17 -2.45 -28.88
N TYR A 622 16.94 -1.52 -28.32
CA TYR A 622 18.07 -0.90 -28.99
C TYR A 622 19.42 -1.41 -28.50
N VAL A 623 19.50 -2.72 -28.25
CA VAL A 623 20.64 -3.42 -27.63
C VAL A 623 21.98 -3.26 -28.39
N ARG A 624 21.95 -2.81 -29.64
CA ARG A 624 23.16 -2.57 -30.45
C ARG A 624 23.69 -1.14 -30.34
N HIS A 625 22.92 -0.20 -29.75
CA HIS A 625 23.34 1.17 -29.59
C HIS A 625 24.37 1.27 -28.45
N ARG A 626 25.48 1.90 -28.72
CA ARG A 626 26.58 2.14 -27.79
C ARG A 626 26.33 3.47 -27.09
N VAL A 627 25.44 3.47 -26.11
CA VAL A 627 24.99 4.64 -25.39
C VAL A 627 25.05 4.34 -23.90
N LEU A 628 25.52 5.31 -23.13
CA LEU A 628 25.50 5.30 -21.67
C LEU A 628 24.61 6.43 -21.17
N VAL A 629 23.75 6.11 -20.22
CA VAL A 629 22.79 7.03 -19.61
C VAL A 629 23.15 7.19 -18.13
N THR A 630 23.44 8.40 -17.69
CA THR A 630 23.86 8.65 -16.32
C THR A 630 23.09 9.81 -15.71
N PRO A 631 22.16 9.54 -14.77
CA PRO A 631 21.53 10.60 -13.97
C PRO A 631 22.57 11.30 -13.09
N VAL A 632 22.68 12.62 -13.24
CA VAL A 632 23.67 13.44 -12.51
C VAL A 632 23.02 14.57 -11.70
N THR A 633 21.73 14.51 -11.45
CA THR A 633 20.95 15.55 -10.78
C THR A 633 21.55 15.97 -9.45
N SER A 634 21.97 15.02 -8.61
CA SER A 634 22.52 15.31 -7.28
C SER A 634 23.97 15.83 -7.31
N ALA A 635 24.68 15.67 -8.42
CA ALA A 635 26.04 16.16 -8.57
C ALA A 635 26.09 17.63 -9.01
N TRP A 636 25.01 18.14 -9.63
CA TRP A 636 24.97 19.46 -10.23
C TRP A 636 23.86 20.31 -9.61
N GLY A 637 24.22 21.45 -9.01
CA GLY A 637 23.29 22.52 -8.70
C GLY A 637 22.94 23.31 -9.97
N ASN A 638 21.84 24.09 -9.87
CA ASN A 638 21.42 25.01 -10.92
C ASN A 638 20.98 26.32 -10.28
N VAL A 639 21.65 27.41 -10.65
CA VAL A 639 21.24 28.78 -10.30
C VAL A 639 20.77 29.46 -11.57
N THR A 640 19.50 29.84 -11.59
CA THR A 640 18.89 30.55 -12.72
C THR A 640 18.81 32.04 -12.40
N VAL A 641 19.42 32.86 -13.27
CA VAL A 641 19.39 34.32 -13.22
C VAL A 641 18.53 34.79 -14.37
N SER A 642 17.42 35.48 -14.07
CA SER A 642 16.45 35.84 -15.11
C SER A 642 15.86 37.23 -14.88
N GLY A 643 15.66 37.97 -15.98
CA GLY A 643 15.12 39.32 -15.99
C GLY A 643 15.89 40.25 -16.92
N PRO A 644 15.43 41.47 -17.21
CA PRO A 644 16.11 42.43 -18.10
C PRO A 644 17.53 42.78 -17.64
N ARG A 645 17.79 42.73 -16.31
CA ARG A 645 19.14 43.01 -15.73
C ARG A 645 19.96 41.75 -15.51
N ALA A 646 19.51 40.58 -16.00
CA ALA A 646 20.22 39.31 -15.76
C ALA A 646 21.67 39.35 -16.23
N TRP A 647 21.94 39.86 -17.42
CA TRP A 647 23.33 39.98 -17.89
C TRP A 647 24.15 40.94 -17.06
N ALA A 648 23.63 42.11 -16.69
CA ALA A 648 24.36 43.06 -15.86
C ALA A 648 24.82 42.47 -14.52
N LEU A 649 23.99 41.59 -13.93
CA LEU A 649 24.36 40.88 -12.71
C LEU A 649 25.49 39.86 -12.96
N LEU A 650 25.41 39.11 -14.05
CA LEU A 650 26.45 38.12 -14.40
C LEU A 650 27.78 38.79 -14.78
N GLU A 651 27.72 39.92 -15.47
CA GLU A 651 28.88 40.73 -15.80
C GLU A 651 29.55 41.31 -14.55
N ALA A 652 28.74 41.85 -13.61
CA ALA A 652 29.23 42.30 -12.30
C ALA A 652 29.87 41.16 -11.48
N ALA A 653 29.39 39.93 -11.65
CA ALA A 653 29.98 38.74 -11.05
C ALA A 653 31.25 38.27 -11.72
N GLY A 654 31.69 38.91 -12.81
CA GLY A 654 32.89 38.61 -13.58
C GLY A 654 32.77 37.40 -14.49
N LEU A 655 31.56 37.03 -14.91
CA LEU A 655 31.41 35.94 -15.87
C LEU A 655 31.84 36.38 -17.29
N ASP A 656 32.27 35.37 -18.08
CA ASP A 656 32.87 35.57 -19.40
C ASP A 656 31.95 36.36 -20.35
N ALA A 657 32.46 37.42 -21.00
CA ALA A 657 31.73 38.21 -21.99
C ALA A 657 31.20 37.37 -23.17
N ALA A 658 31.72 36.17 -23.38
CA ALA A 658 31.15 35.21 -24.33
C ALA A 658 29.71 34.81 -24.01
N LEU A 659 29.23 35.01 -22.80
CA LEU A 659 27.86 34.76 -22.35
C LEU A 659 26.91 35.98 -22.61
N ALA A 660 27.45 37.12 -23.01
CA ALA A 660 26.64 38.31 -23.30
C ALA A 660 25.51 38.03 -24.32
N PRO A 661 24.35 38.69 -24.18
CA PRO A 661 23.19 38.42 -25.05
C PRO A 661 23.47 38.62 -26.54
N CYS A 662 24.40 39.47 -26.89
CA CYS A 662 24.83 39.70 -28.27
C CYS A 662 25.70 38.54 -28.83
N THR A 663 26.40 37.80 -27.97
CA THR A 663 27.34 36.75 -28.34
C THR A 663 26.74 35.36 -28.18
N MET A 664 26.04 35.11 -27.10
CA MET A 664 25.39 33.81 -26.78
C MET A 664 23.90 33.86 -27.19
N LYS A 665 23.49 33.09 -28.16
CA LYS A 665 22.11 33.01 -28.61
C LYS A 665 21.21 32.25 -27.63
N HIS A 666 19.91 32.57 -27.64
CA HIS A 666 18.91 31.78 -26.95
C HIS A 666 18.93 30.33 -27.44
N MET A 667 18.70 29.36 -26.52
CA MET A 667 18.80 27.91 -26.76
C MET A 667 20.21 27.46 -27.19
N THR A 668 21.21 27.94 -26.44
CA THR A 668 22.59 27.46 -26.53
C THR A 668 23.14 27.17 -25.14
N LEU A 669 24.11 26.26 -25.09
CA LEU A 669 24.85 25.88 -23.90
C LEU A 669 26.34 26.17 -24.10
N ARG A 670 27.00 26.71 -23.09
CA ARG A 670 28.45 26.87 -23.04
C ARG A 670 29.04 26.29 -21.78
N GLU A 671 30.15 25.60 -21.90
CA GLU A 671 31.00 25.23 -20.75
C GLU A 671 32.02 26.34 -20.56
N ILE A 672 32.13 26.81 -19.33
CA ILE A 672 33.13 27.84 -18.92
C ILE A 672 33.79 27.39 -17.64
N GLU A 673 34.97 28.00 -17.38
CA GLU A 673 35.62 27.94 -16.07
C GLU A 673 35.57 29.34 -15.44
N HIS A 674 35.05 29.43 -14.22
CA HIS A 674 35.01 30.71 -13.51
C HIS A 674 35.44 30.46 -12.06
N ALA A 675 36.42 31.23 -11.58
CA ALA A 675 36.97 31.11 -10.23
C ALA A 675 37.36 29.64 -9.87
N GLY A 676 37.97 28.90 -10.81
CA GLY A 676 38.35 27.50 -10.63
C GLY A 676 37.19 26.51 -10.64
N THR A 677 35.97 26.95 -10.94
CA THR A 677 34.78 26.13 -11.01
C THR A 677 34.34 25.95 -12.46
N ARG A 678 34.18 24.69 -12.89
CA ARG A 678 33.58 24.35 -14.19
C ARG A 678 32.10 24.54 -14.14
N MET A 679 31.54 25.34 -15.02
CA MET A 679 30.13 25.64 -15.12
C MET A 679 29.61 25.33 -16.52
N ARG A 680 28.34 24.92 -16.61
CA ARG A 680 27.56 24.77 -17.84
C ARG A 680 26.46 25.81 -17.82
N VAL A 681 26.59 26.80 -18.65
CA VAL A 681 25.63 27.89 -18.76
C VAL A 681 24.72 27.64 -19.95
N LEU A 682 23.44 27.44 -19.66
CA LEU A 682 22.40 27.29 -20.67
C LEU A 682 21.61 28.60 -20.77
N ARG A 683 21.58 29.20 -21.95
CA ARG A 683 20.73 30.35 -22.19
C ARG A 683 19.34 29.91 -22.61
N ALA A 684 18.48 29.72 -21.62
CA ALA A 684 17.09 29.28 -21.78
C ALA A 684 16.19 30.06 -20.81
N SER A 685 14.89 29.98 -21.00
CA SER A 685 13.94 30.69 -20.13
C SER A 685 12.60 29.97 -20.12
N PHE A 686 12.11 29.67 -18.93
CA PHE A 686 10.77 29.15 -18.68
C PHE A 686 9.77 30.26 -18.28
N ASN A 687 10.27 31.46 -17.99
CA ASN A 687 9.45 32.62 -17.61
C ASN A 687 9.31 33.69 -18.70
N GLY A 688 10.01 33.54 -19.83
CA GLY A 688 9.94 34.44 -20.96
C GLY A 688 10.82 35.69 -20.86
N GLU A 689 11.67 35.83 -19.85
CA GLU A 689 12.69 36.87 -19.73
C GLU A 689 14.04 36.41 -20.27
N LEU A 690 14.99 37.33 -20.46
CA LEU A 690 16.39 36.96 -20.60
C LEU A 690 16.81 36.10 -19.42
N GLY A 691 17.24 34.88 -19.65
CA GLY A 691 17.55 33.92 -18.61
C GLY A 691 18.80 33.11 -18.89
N TYR A 692 19.52 32.79 -17.81
CA TYR A 692 20.70 31.95 -17.79
C TYR A 692 20.55 30.90 -16.68
N GLU A 693 20.62 29.64 -17.03
CA GLU A 693 20.66 28.52 -16.10
C GLU A 693 22.12 28.10 -15.94
N ILE A 694 22.70 28.40 -14.79
CA ILE A 694 24.08 28.14 -14.46
C ILE A 694 24.14 26.83 -13.70
N ASN A 695 24.56 25.77 -14.39
CA ASN A 695 24.79 24.47 -13.78
C ASN A 695 26.25 24.37 -13.33
N LEU A 696 26.45 23.99 -12.07
CA LEU A 696 27.78 23.93 -11.43
C LEU A 696 27.81 22.75 -10.43
N PRO A 697 28.99 22.30 -9.97
CA PRO A 697 29.05 21.30 -8.93
C PRO A 697 28.22 21.68 -7.71
N ALA A 698 27.43 20.75 -7.20
CA ALA A 698 26.42 21.03 -6.16
C ALA A 698 26.99 21.77 -4.94
N GLN A 699 28.22 21.45 -4.53
CA GLN A 699 28.89 22.07 -3.38
C GLN A 699 29.17 23.58 -3.57
N GLN A 700 29.19 24.08 -4.82
CA GLN A 700 29.47 25.48 -5.13
C GLN A 700 28.19 26.32 -5.29
N THR A 701 27.03 25.68 -5.24
CA THR A 701 25.74 26.36 -5.53
C THR A 701 25.43 27.46 -4.53
N GLN A 702 25.62 27.19 -3.24
CA GLN A 702 25.37 28.20 -2.20
C GLN A 702 26.31 29.39 -2.34
N VAL A 703 27.58 29.15 -2.60
CA VAL A 703 28.59 30.21 -2.78
C VAL A 703 28.21 31.12 -3.94
N LEU A 704 27.78 30.54 -5.06
CA LEU A 704 27.32 31.33 -6.22
C LEU A 704 26.06 32.14 -5.89
N LEU A 705 25.07 31.53 -5.20
CA LEU A 705 23.85 32.22 -4.78
C LEU A 705 24.17 33.40 -3.86
N GLU A 706 25.08 33.25 -2.89
CA GLU A 706 25.51 34.32 -1.99
C GLU A 706 26.17 35.44 -2.76
N ARG A 707 27.10 35.11 -3.64
CA ARG A 707 27.80 36.12 -4.46
C ARG A 707 26.87 36.89 -5.38
N LEU A 708 25.97 36.17 -6.09
CA LEU A 708 25.00 36.84 -6.97
C LEU A 708 24.00 37.68 -6.17
N TRP A 709 23.64 37.25 -4.98
CA TRP A 709 22.77 38.04 -4.10
C TRP A 709 23.43 39.34 -3.62
N GLU A 710 24.69 39.26 -3.18
CA GLU A 710 25.44 40.47 -2.76
C GLU A 710 25.53 41.49 -3.88
N LEU A 711 25.95 41.07 -5.07
CA LEU A 711 26.08 41.97 -6.23
C LEU A 711 24.72 42.44 -6.78
N GLY A 712 23.71 41.63 -6.56
CA GLY A 712 22.37 41.91 -7.04
C GLY A 712 21.61 42.98 -6.25
N GLN A 713 22.10 43.37 -5.05
CA GLN A 713 21.45 44.42 -4.23
C GLN A 713 21.37 45.75 -4.99
N ASP A 714 22.43 46.13 -5.69
CA ASP A 714 22.49 47.36 -6.48
C ASP A 714 21.64 47.30 -7.75
N LEU A 715 21.17 46.12 -8.10
CA LEU A 715 20.32 45.83 -9.26
C LEU A 715 18.89 45.50 -8.88
N ASP A 716 18.49 45.68 -7.63
CA ASP A 716 17.18 45.33 -7.09
C ASP A 716 16.84 43.85 -7.34
N ALA A 717 17.80 42.93 -7.16
CA ALA A 717 17.59 41.51 -7.31
C ALA A 717 16.61 40.96 -6.28
N VAL A 718 15.83 39.97 -6.67
CA VAL A 718 14.86 39.33 -5.80
C VAL A 718 15.07 37.82 -5.76
N PRO A 719 15.03 37.16 -4.58
CA PRO A 719 14.93 35.74 -4.54
C PRO A 719 13.53 35.33 -4.99
N CYS A 720 13.43 34.32 -5.82
CA CYS A 720 12.16 33.92 -6.42
C CYS A 720 11.87 32.45 -6.17
N GLY A 721 10.63 32.18 -5.72
CA GLY A 721 10.11 30.84 -5.58
C GLY A 721 9.45 30.31 -6.85
N ILE A 722 9.08 29.03 -6.79
CA ILE A 722 8.46 28.35 -7.93
C ILE A 722 7.10 28.94 -8.28
N GLU A 723 6.35 29.47 -7.32
CA GLU A 723 5.02 30.07 -7.57
C GLU A 723 5.13 31.31 -8.46
N ALA A 724 6.16 32.13 -8.29
CA ALA A 724 6.43 33.25 -9.19
C ALA A 724 6.74 32.78 -10.62
N LEU A 725 7.51 31.68 -10.73
CA LEU A 725 7.80 31.06 -12.02
C LEU A 725 6.54 30.50 -12.66
N MET A 726 5.62 29.91 -11.89
CA MET A 726 4.34 29.39 -12.38
C MET A 726 3.40 30.51 -12.87
N VAL A 727 3.40 31.66 -12.24
CA VAL A 727 2.70 32.87 -12.76
C VAL A 727 3.27 33.25 -14.12
N MET A 728 4.58 33.45 -14.21
CA MET A 728 5.23 33.96 -15.42
C MET A 728 5.17 32.97 -16.60
N ARG A 729 5.30 31.65 -16.35
CA ARG A 729 5.17 30.64 -17.41
C ARG A 729 3.73 30.58 -17.94
N THR A 730 2.72 30.79 -17.07
CA THR A 730 1.32 30.87 -17.50
C THR A 730 1.08 32.08 -18.39
N GLU A 731 1.67 33.26 -18.08
CA GLU A 731 1.65 34.44 -18.94
C GLU A 731 2.20 34.16 -20.34
N LYS A 732 3.17 33.28 -20.46
CA LYS A 732 3.77 32.83 -21.71
C LYS A 732 3.05 31.65 -22.38
N GLY A 733 2.10 31.02 -21.70
CA GLY A 733 1.44 29.82 -22.18
C GLY A 733 2.38 28.60 -22.27
N TYR A 734 3.49 28.58 -21.52
CA TYR A 734 4.44 27.48 -21.53
C TYR A 734 3.88 26.29 -20.75
N LEU A 735 4.10 25.09 -21.30
CA LEU A 735 3.59 23.84 -20.78
C LEU A 735 4.21 23.49 -19.42
N HIS A 736 3.38 22.98 -18.53
CA HIS A 736 3.81 22.30 -17.31
C HIS A 736 3.30 20.87 -17.34
N VAL A 737 4.18 19.92 -17.65
CA VAL A 737 3.85 18.49 -17.68
C VAL A 737 3.41 18.02 -16.30
N GLY A 738 2.30 17.29 -16.26
CA GLY A 738 1.63 16.87 -15.02
C GLY A 738 0.62 17.88 -14.45
N GLY A 739 0.73 19.18 -14.83
CA GLY A 739 -0.27 20.19 -14.51
C GLY A 739 -1.22 20.46 -15.69
N ASP A 740 -0.66 20.70 -16.89
CA ASP A 740 -1.43 20.94 -18.12
C ASP A 740 -1.60 19.67 -18.95
N THR A 741 -1.02 18.54 -18.54
CA THR A 741 -1.12 17.23 -19.18
C THR A 741 -1.62 16.17 -18.22
N ASP A 742 -2.20 15.12 -18.77
CA ASP A 742 -2.66 13.93 -18.04
C ASP A 742 -2.26 12.64 -18.79
N GLY A 743 -2.72 11.48 -18.33
CA GLY A 743 -2.46 10.18 -18.96
C GLY A 743 -3.10 9.97 -20.34
N THR A 744 -3.72 10.98 -20.94
CA THR A 744 -4.36 10.93 -22.26
C THR A 744 -3.85 11.98 -23.25
N THR A 745 -3.01 12.92 -22.77
CA THR A 745 -2.54 14.06 -23.56
C THR A 745 -1.50 13.63 -24.60
N LEU A 746 -1.77 13.93 -25.87
CA LEU A 746 -0.87 13.69 -26.99
C LEU A 746 -0.13 14.98 -27.38
N PRO A 747 1.02 14.89 -28.07
CA PRO A 747 1.77 16.06 -28.51
C PRO A 747 0.97 17.05 -29.38
N GLY A 748 0.03 16.54 -30.20
CA GLY A 748 -0.87 17.36 -30.98
C GLY A 748 -1.81 18.22 -30.14
N ASP A 749 -2.24 17.73 -28.98
CA ASP A 749 -3.14 18.44 -28.08
C ASP A 749 -2.48 19.71 -27.52
N ILE A 750 -1.16 19.69 -27.35
CA ILE A 750 -0.35 20.78 -26.81
C ILE A 750 0.40 21.60 -27.89
N GLY A 751 0.05 21.41 -29.19
CA GLY A 751 0.58 22.23 -30.30
C GLY A 751 1.91 21.79 -30.87
N MET A 752 2.35 20.55 -30.62
CA MET A 752 3.64 20.01 -31.11
C MET A 752 3.56 19.28 -32.45
N ASP A 753 2.43 19.37 -33.15
CA ASP A 753 2.19 18.73 -34.48
C ASP A 753 3.27 19.03 -35.51
N ARG A 754 3.70 20.29 -35.58
CA ARG A 754 4.68 20.73 -36.58
C ARG A 754 6.03 20.04 -36.43
N GLY A 755 6.43 19.73 -35.22
CA GLY A 755 7.66 18.98 -34.92
C GLY A 755 7.59 17.55 -35.44
N ILE A 756 6.45 16.89 -35.17
CA ILE A 756 6.18 15.51 -35.58
C ILE A 756 6.14 15.40 -37.12
N ALA A 757 5.41 16.29 -37.75
CA ALA A 757 5.25 16.29 -39.21
C ALA A 757 6.58 16.44 -39.98
N LYS A 758 7.54 17.18 -39.43
CA LYS A 758 8.87 17.39 -39.99
C LYS A 758 9.83 16.24 -39.78
N LYS A 759 9.57 15.36 -38.81
CA LYS A 759 10.48 14.26 -38.45
C LYS A 759 10.20 13.03 -39.34
N ALA A 760 11.14 12.71 -40.24
CA ALA A 760 11.06 11.50 -41.08
C ALA A 760 11.39 10.22 -40.27
N ALA A 761 12.35 10.29 -39.33
CA ALA A 761 12.80 9.15 -38.54
C ALA A 761 11.71 8.60 -37.63
N ASN A 762 11.80 7.32 -37.31
CA ASN A 762 10.93 6.68 -36.32
C ASN A 762 11.28 7.14 -34.88
N PHE A 763 10.31 7.05 -33.98
CA PHE A 763 10.48 7.28 -32.54
C PHE A 763 9.44 6.52 -31.75
N VAL A 764 9.66 6.35 -30.45
CA VAL A 764 8.75 5.68 -29.53
C VAL A 764 7.37 6.34 -29.58
N GLY A 765 6.31 5.56 -29.70
CA GLY A 765 4.93 6.04 -29.74
C GLY A 765 4.44 6.57 -31.08
N ARG A 766 5.30 6.74 -32.11
CA ARG A 766 4.90 7.32 -33.41
C ARG A 766 3.69 6.64 -34.05
N ARG A 767 3.64 5.31 -34.02
CA ARG A 767 2.50 4.55 -34.59
C ARG A 767 1.19 4.84 -33.86
N SER A 768 1.26 5.03 -32.58
CA SER A 768 0.09 5.31 -31.74
C SER A 768 -0.54 6.66 -32.04
N LEU A 769 0.24 7.62 -32.53
CA LEU A 769 -0.27 8.92 -32.98
C LEU A 769 -1.09 8.84 -34.27
N LEU A 770 -1.07 7.69 -34.95
CA LEU A 770 -1.87 7.44 -36.18
C LEU A 770 -3.17 6.69 -35.91
N ARG A 771 -3.45 6.34 -34.67
CA ARG A 771 -4.72 5.67 -34.29
C ARG A 771 -5.91 6.62 -34.50
N PRO A 772 -7.11 6.11 -34.83
CA PRO A 772 -8.30 6.95 -35.01
C PRO A 772 -8.57 7.88 -33.81
N ALA A 773 -8.42 7.39 -32.58
CA ALA A 773 -8.61 8.21 -31.38
C ALA A 773 -7.56 9.33 -31.23
N ALA A 774 -6.35 9.17 -31.79
CA ALA A 774 -5.32 10.21 -31.80
C ALA A 774 -5.57 11.28 -32.86
N LEU A 775 -6.23 10.88 -33.94
CA LEU A 775 -6.58 11.74 -35.08
C LEU A 775 -7.98 12.37 -34.95
N ASP A 776 -8.69 12.10 -33.87
CA ASP A 776 -10.03 12.64 -33.64
C ASP A 776 -9.99 14.19 -33.60
N PRO A 777 -10.70 14.87 -34.48
CA PRO A 777 -10.71 16.34 -34.51
C PRO A 777 -11.41 16.97 -33.31
N GLN A 778 -12.13 16.16 -32.52
CA GLN A 778 -12.78 16.59 -31.26
C GLN A 778 -11.83 16.56 -30.05
N ARG A 779 -10.58 16.16 -30.20
CA ARG A 779 -9.63 16.13 -29.08
C ARG A 779 -9.52 17.48 -28.40
N MET A 780 -9.29 17.42 -27.09
CA MET A 780 -9.00 18.61 -26.28
C MET A 780 -7.65 19.19 -26.69
N GLN A 781 -7.57 20.51 -26.76
CA GLN A 781 -6.38 21.27 -27.16
C GLN A 781 -6.08 22.34 -26.13
N LEU A 782 -4.81 22.52 -25.82
CA LEU A 782 -4.35 23.55 -24.89
C LEU A 782 -4.57 24.93 -25.47
N VAL A 783 -5.28 25.78 -24.72
CA VAL A 783 -5.61 27.19 -25.07
C VAL A 783 -5.53 28.07 -23.85
N GLY A 784 -5.52 29.40 -24.10
CA GLY A 784 -5.67 30.42 -23.07
C GLY A 784 -7.14 30.71 -22.77
N LEU A 785 -7.43 31.07 -21.52
CA LEU A 785 -8.70 31.63 -21.09
C LEU A 785 -8.48 32.93 -20.33
N VAL A 786 -9.35 33.91 -20.59
CA VAL A 786 -9.42 35.16 -19.83
C VAL A 786 -10.84 35.32 -19.30
N PRO A 787 -11.05 35.50 -17.97
CA PRO A 787 -12.39 35.76 -17.43
C PRO A 787 -12.99 37.04 -18.04
N VAL A 788 -14.27 36.99 -18.39
CA VAL A 788 -14.98 38.12 -19.03
C VAL A 788 -15.00 39.36 -18.13
N ASP A 789 -15.10 39.17 -16.83
CA ASP A 789 -15.06 40.25 -15.83
C ASP A 789 -13.65 40.83 -15.57
N ARG A 790 -12.61 40.12 -16.07
CA ARG A 790 -11.18 40.47 -15.92
C ARG A 790 -10.72 40.60 -14.45
N ARG A 791 -11.47 40.02 -13.50
CA ARG A 791 -11.20 40.14 -12.05
C ARG A 791 -11.16 38.81 -11.36
N THR A 792 -12.10 37.91 -11.71
CA THR A 792 -12.27 36.65 -11.03
C THR A 792 -11.32 35.60 -11.57
N LYS A 793 -10.44 35.08 -10.71
CA LYS A 793 -9.56 33.96 -11.05
C LYS A 793 -10.40 32.71 -11.30
N LEU A 794 -10.23 32.06 -12.43
CA LEU A 794 -10.88 30.78 -12.73
C LEU A 794 -10.31 29.67 -11.84
N PRO A 795 -11.16 28.85 -11.18
CA PRO A 795 -10.64 27.73 -10.40
C PRO A 795 -9.97 26.67 -11.29
N VAL A 796 -8.80 26.15 -10.87
CA VAL A 796 -8.19 25.00 -11.51
C VAL A 796 -9.10 23.80 -11.35
N GLY A 797 -9.29 22.99 -12.39
CA GLY A 797 -10.25 21.89 -12.42
C GLY A 797 -11.69 22.29 -12.72
N ALA A 798 -12.00 23.59 -12.93
CA ALA A 798 -13.32 24.00 -13.39
C ALA A 798 -13.59 23.44 -14.80
N HIS A 799 -14.79 22.89 -15.02
CA HIS A 799 -15.17 22.24 -16.29
C HIS A 799 -15.90 23.17 -17.24
N ALA A 800 -15.45 23.24 -18.48
CA ALA A 800 -16.26 23.79 -19.56
C ALA A 800 -17.35 22.78 -19.91
N VAL A 801 -18.62 23.23 -19.91
CA VAL A 801 -19.79 22.39 -20.17
C VAL A 801 -20.56 22.96 -21.33
N ALA A 802 -20.93 22.10 -22.29
CA ALA A 802 -21.72 22.49 -23.44
C ALA A 802 -23.07 23.13 -23.06
N PRO A 803 -23.56 24.16 -23.79
CA PRO A 803 -24.91 24.71 -23.55
C PRO A 803 -25.99 23.61 -23.59
N PRO A 804 -27.05 23.69 -22.74
CA PRO A 804 -27.40 24.80 -21.85
C PRO A 804 -26.68 24.84 -20.50
N GLY A 805 -25.67 24.01 -20.26
CA GLY A 805 -24.95 23.88 -18.99
C GLY A 805 -25.24 22.58 -18.28
N PRO A 806 -24.83 22.40 -16.99
CA PRO A 806 -25.02 21.18 -16.25
C PRO A 806 -26.51 20.82 -16.03
N PRO A 807 -26.87 19.50 -16.13
CA PRO A 807 -26.01 18.42 -16.58
C PRO A 807 -25.84 18.40 -18.10
N GLY A 808 -24.59 18.47 -18.57
CA GLY A 808 -24.25 18.46 -19.99
C GLY A 808 -22.87 17.85 -20.24
N PRO A 809 -22.51 17.60 -21.51
CA PRO A 809 -21.20 17.06 -21.85
C PRO A 809 -20.08 18.02 -21.43
N ILE A 810 -19.01 17.47 -20.86
CA ILE A 810 -17.81 18.22 -20.53
C ILE A 810 -16.98 18.39 -21.80
N GLU A 811 -16.72 19.64 -22.19
CA GLU A 811 -15.92 20.01 -23.35
C GLU A 811 -14.47 20.34 -23.00
N GLY A 812 -14.14 20.46 -21.72
CA GLY A 812 -12.79 20.79 -21.28
C GLY A 812 -12.69 21.13 -19.81
N PHE A 813 -11.49 21.50 -19.38
CA PHE A 813 -11.22 21.89 -18.00
C PHE A 813 -10.04 22.84 -17.88
N VAL A 814 -10.05 23.68 -16.84
CA VAL A 814 -8.97 24.62 -16.51
C VAL A 814 -7.80 23.84 -15.90
N THR A 815 -6.61 23.97 -16.47
CA THR A 815 -5.40 23.28 -16.00
C THR A 815 -4.50 24.15 -15.15
N SER A 816 -4.40 25.44 -15.47
CA SER A 816 -3.58 26.42 -14.75
C SER A 816 -4.31 27.76 -14.69
N SER A 817 -4.17 28.48 -13.57
CA SER A 817 -4.83 29.79 -13.44
C SER A 817 -4.08 30.66 -12.43
N HIS A 818 -3.70 31.88 -12.87
CA HIS A 818 -2.96 32.82 -12.04
C HIS A 818 -3.45 34.25 -12.30
N HIS A 819 -3.30 35.11 -11.31
CA HIS A 819 -3.43 36.56 -11.53
C HIS A 819 -2.10 37.07 -12.07
N SER A 820 -2.10 37.59 -13.29
CA SER A 820 -0.92 38.18 -13.92
C SER A 820 -0.69 39.60 -13.39
N PRO A 821 0.40 39.86 -12.66
CA PRO A 821 0.74 41.19 -12.24
C PRO A 821 1.23 42.10 -13.41
N SER A 822 1.70 41.43 -14.50
CA SER A 822 2.17 42.14 -15.70
C SER A 822 1.02 42.69 -16.54
N LEU A 823 -0.11 42.01 -16.57
CA LEU A 823 -1.30 42.34 -17.33
C LEU A 823 -2.39 43.00 -16.46
N GLY A 824 -2.30 42.92 -15.15
CA GLY A 824 -3.29 43.39 -14.20
C GLY A 824 -4.63 42.62 -14.23
N LEU A 825 -4.62 41.39 -14.72
CA LEU A 825 -5.82 40.55 -14.83
C LEU A 825 -5.50 39.05 -14.65
N PRO A 826 -6.48 38.22 -14.29
CA PRO A 826 -6.31 36.77 -14.26
C PRO A 826 -6.20 36.19 -15.65
N VAL A 827 -5.31 35.20 -15.80
CA VAL A 827 -5.14 34.39 -17.00
C VAL A 827 -5.14 32.92 -16.61
N ALA A 828 -5.63 32.07 -17.52
CA ALA A 828 -5.68 30.64 -17.28
C ALA A 828 -5.32 29.85 -18.55
N LEU A 829 -4.81 28.65 -18.37
CA LEU A 829 -4.69 27.64 -19.42
C LEU A 829 -5.76 26.58 -19.22
N ALA A 830 -6.25 26.02 -20.32
CA ALA A 830 -7.28 24.99 -20.30
C ALA A 830 -7.09 23.99 -21.45
N MET A 831 -7.45 22.74 -21.20
CA MET A 831 -7.67 21.75 -22.22
C MET A 831 -9.12 21.85 -22.68
N LEU A 832 -9.37 22.20 -23.94
CA LEU A 832 -10.70 22.44 -24.50
C LEU A 832 -10.87 21.70 -25.81
N GLN A 833 -12.00 21.03 -26.02
CA GLN A 833 -12.33 20.35 -27.27
C GLN A 833 -12.26 21.34 -28.44
N ARG A 834 -11.46 21.00 -29.48
CA ARG A 834 -11.18 21.87 -30.64
C ARG A 834 -10.72 23.28 -30.25
N GLY A 835 -10.07 23.40 -29.08
CA GLY A 835 -9.85 24.70 -28.43
C GLY A 835 -9.22 25.77 -29.32
N ARG A 836 -8.24 25.39 -30.17
CA ARG A 836 -7.54 26.35 -31.04
C ARG A 836 -8.45 26.94 -32.14
N SER A 837 -9.50 26.24 -32.56
CA SER A 837 -10.49 26.74 -33.52
C SER A 837 -11.57 27.62 -32.84
N ARG A 838 -11.57 27.68 -31.50
CA ARG A 838 -12.56 28.40 -30.69
C ARG A 838 -12.02 29.73 -30.13
N VAL A 839 -10.84 30.15 -30.56
CA VAL A 839 -10.28 31.45 -30.13
C VAL A 839 -11.24 32.62 -30.50
N GLY A 840 -11.55 33.45 -29.50
CA GLY A 840 -12.55 34.51 -29.55
C GLY A 840 -13.95 34.09 -29.06
N GLU A 841 -14.18 32.79 -28.84
CA GLU A 841 -15.46 32.30 -28.31
C GLU A 841 -15.57 32.57 -26.83
N ARG A 842 -16.79 32.86 -26.36
CA ARG A 842 -17.13 32.94 -24.93
C ARG A 842 -17.70 31.61 -24.48
N ILE A 843 -17.11 31.05 -23.43
CA ILE A 843 -17.50 29.80 -22.82
C ILE A 843 -17.86 30.01 -21.35
N THR A 844 -18.57 29.06 -20.79
CA THR A 844 -18.84 29.04 -19.34
C THR A 844 -18.12 27.84 -18.71
N VAL A 845 -17.35 28.10 -17.66
CA VAL A 845 -16.74 27.05 -16.85
C VAL A 845 -17.46 26.96 -15.50
N HIS A 846 -17.64 25.74 -15.00
CA HIS A 846 -18.39 25.46 -13.78
C HIS A 846 -17.49 24.82 -12.73
N HIS A 847 -17.61 25.27 -11.47
CA HIS A 847 -16.90 24.70 -10.34
C HIS A 847 -17.76 24.77 -9.09
N LEU A 848 -18.03 23.62 -8.47
CA LEU A 848 -18.80 23.49 -7.22
C LEU A 848 -20.10 24.30 -7.21
N GLY A 849 -20.87 24.21 -8.30
CA GLY A 849 -22.16 24.91 -8.44
C GLY A 849 -22.07 26.40 -8.86
N THR A 850 -20.86 26.94 -9.04
CA THR A 850 -20.65 28.31 -9.51
C THR A 850 -20.24 28.32 -10.99
N ALA A 851 -20.81 29.26 -11.76
CA ALA A 851 -20.49 29.45 -13.18
C ALA A 851 -19.62 30.69 -13.37
N PHE A 852 -18.63 30.58 -14.24
CA PHE A 852 -17.68 31.65 -14.61
C PHE A 852 -17.67 31.80 -16.13
N ALA A 853 -17.90 33.02 -16.62
CA ALA A 853 -17.77 33.33 -18.04
C ALA A 853 -16.31 33.62 -18.39
N ALA A 854 -15.80 32.98 -19.44
CA ALA A 854 -14.45 33.18 -19.91
C ALA A 854 -14.41 33.28 -21.45
N GLU A 855 -13.42 33.99 -21.97
CA GLU A 855 -13.12 34.10 -23.40
C GLU A 855 -11.91 33.21 -23.72
N VAL A 856 -12.02 32.41 -24.77
CA VAL A 856 -10.92 31.58 -25.29
C VAL A 856 -9.97 32.47 -26.08
N VAL A 857 -8.70 32.47 -25.71
CA VAL A 857 -7.68 33.33 -26.34
C VAL A 857 -6.46 32.51 -26.76
N ALA A 858 -5.73 33.07 -27.75
CA ALA A 858 -4.44 32.52 -28.11
C ALA A 858 -3.37 32.83 -27.05
N THR A 859 -2.39 31.94 -26.90
CA THR A 859 -1.18 32.17 -26.11
C THR A 859 -0.01 32.54 -27.02
N PRO A 860 1.01 33.29 -26.53
CA PRO A 860 1.18 33.80 -25.17
C PRO A 860 0.34 35.05 -24.85
N PHE A 861 -0.03 35.22 -23.56
CA PHE A 861 -0.77 36.41 -23.12
C PHE A 861 0.12 37.66 -22.99
N PHE A 862 1.40 37.44 -22.65
CA PHE A 862 2.39 38.49 -22.40
C PHE A 862 3.58 38.35 -23.34
N ASP A 863 4.08 39.46 -23.87
CA ASP A 863 5.22 39.54 -24.81
C ASP A 863 5.13 38.49 -25.95
N PRO A 864 4.11 38.59 -26.84
CA PRO A 864 3.87 37.59 -27.86
C PRO A 864 5.01 37.49 -28.89
N GLN A 865 5.81 38.53 -29.04
CA GLN A 865 6.95 38.53 -29.96
C GLN A 865 8.23 37.95 -29.37
N GLY A 866 8.26 37.75 -28.04
CA GLY A 866 9.42 37.19 -27.34
C GLY A 866 10.63 38.13 -27.28
N GLU A 867 10.41 39.43 -27.35
CA GLU A 867 11.49 40.45 -27.37
C GLU A 867 12.30 40.43 -26.07
N ARG A 868 11.61 40.25 -24.94
CA ARG A 868 12.22 40.15 -23.61
C ARG A 868 13.13 38.94 -23.46
N LEU A 869 12.73 37.82 -24.03
CA LEU A 869 13.52 36.59 -24.08
C LEU A 869 14.90 36.80 -24.76
N HIS A 870 14.95 37.70 -25.76
CA HIS A 870 16.17 38.01 -26.46
C HIS A 870 16.95 39.20 -25.87
N GLY A 871 16.46 39.82 -24.80
CA GLY A 871 17.08 41.00 -24.19
C GLY A 871 16.96 42.25 -25.08
N ARG A 872 15.88 42.38 -25.84
CA ARG A 872 15.62 43.49 -26.77
C ARG A 872 14.57 44.45 -26.22
N ALA A 873 13.92 44.13 -25.13
CA ALA A 873 12.89 44.97 -24.49
C ALA A 873 13.40 45.66 -23.22
#